data_3f2881ebdf8551337412227e103b6108
#
_entry.id   3f2881ebdf8551337412227e103b6108
#
_cell.length_a   1.000
_cell.length_b   1.000
_cell.length_c   1.000
_cell.angle_alpha   90.00
_cell.angle_beta   90.00
_cell.angle_gamma   90.00
#
_symmetry.space_group_name_H-M   'P 1'
#
loop_
_entity.id
_entity.type
_entity.pdbx_description
1 polymer ?
#
loop_
_entity_poly.entity_id
_entity_poly.type
_entity_poly.pdbx_seq_one_letter_code
_entity_poly.pdbx_strand_id
1 'polypeptide(L)'
;GMGPATGLLGGAGFTALGVAAAIRLRVDEVGPWRRHRAALRQGWRRPGRWGRLALTAALGLGLLGLFSRALMHGQGGVIQAGYAPTWADWSVHATYASSFRYGHNLPPLNTLLAGTPLRYPFLVDFQSALLMALGQGLLGALIVPSWLLSWAAVVVIGSLAARVTGSQLAATLALGLVLLGGGIGFVKLYPDSCRDLGRTLPPAAAQQLRSHCTLVDVGSVGAALQTVAHLPQELTHLPRYYDGEAGLPPPLPDLQWGEPLLVYWLPQRDFVYGMAMLAAMALGFWVALSERRRAPAVAAGVLGGLIPLFDVFGWVAAVVWLVGWALTTRWWRGLLALGLPLLALGLPRTLFVGLGPHGQAVGPDGPNLFPTLALGWMGNSGTTCTGAQVAAGAACHALYVSGATLAEMARYVAGTVATGGFWVHVVAFWLENTGIFGPLSVVIVAAALAAQRLPAGWRWIVPPPLCLRFTLPAWLLFALGNTVVTQPWIWDNTKILQDWYLLAALPVAGLLAAACRRPGWRLLGAVGVASLVLSGVLTLARSLPGEGAPPGGPAPPTAIPWAGPAERAVARVVRRSTPAGAVFLTEGQPNDPVSTLAGRPLVLGYAGWLWSYGEPLSRRVPAVDTMWRGCPTRAPCVATRLLRRYHVAYIEVEPGDYNGVHPNLAWLRFMRFPVLVDRGGYIIYDVSRLTRRPRP
;
A
#
# COMPACT_ATOMS: atom_id res chain seq x y z
N GLY A 1 -27.30 -7.23 15.42
CA GLY A 1 -26.29 -6.18 15.48
C GLY A 1 -25.02 -6.70 16.14
N MET A 2 -23.87 -6.14 15.80
CA MET A 2 -22.61 -6.46 16.49
C MET A 2 -22.64 -5.87 17.89
N GLY A 3 -23.02 -6.67 18.88
CA GLY A 3 -22.90 -6.35 20.30
C GLY A 3 -21.59 -6.93 20.88
N PRO A 4 -21.24 -6.56 22.15
CA PRO A 4 -20.06 -7.11 22.82
C PRO A 4 -20.04 -8.66 22.86
N ALA A 5 -21.20 -9.29 23.06
CA ALA A 5 -21.32 -10.75 23.09
C ALA A 5 -21.00 -11.39 21.72
N THR A 6 -21.47 -10.82 20.61
CA THR A 6 -21.17 -11.33 19.25
C THR A 6 -19.72 -11.10 18.88
N GLY A 7 -19.10 -10.00 19.32
CA GLY A 7 -17.66 -9.75 19.15
C GLY A 7 -16.81 -10.76 19.94
N LEU A 8 -17.16 -11.04 21.19
CA LEU A 8 -16.50 -12.05 22.03
C LEU A 8 -16.65 -13.47 21.46
N LEU A 9 -17.86 -13.85 21.04
CA LEU A 9 -18.11 -15.16 20.44
C LEU A 9 -17.36 -15.32 19.10
N GLY A 10 -17.35 -14.30 18.27
CA GLY A 10 -16.57 -14.30 17.03
C GLY A 10 -15.06 -14.38 17.27
N GLY A 11 -14.54 -13.56 18.18
CA GLY A 11 -13.12 -13.57 18.57
C GLY A 11 -12.72 -14.87 19.24
N ALA A 12 -13.54 -15.38 20.20
CA ALA A 12 -13.30 -16.66 20.85
C ALA A 12 -13.39 -17.82 19.85
N GLY A 13 -14.35 -17.80 18.92
CA GLY A 13 -14.48 -18.81 17.86
C GLY A 13 -13.27 -18.85 16.93
N PHE A 14 -12.78 -17.68 16.46
CA PHE A 14 -11.55 -17.58 15.65
C PHE A 14 -10.30 -18.05 16.44
N THR A 15 -10.18 -17.63 17.69
CA THR A 15 -9.08 -18.06 18.55
C THR A 15 -9.17 -19.57 18.83
N ALA A 16 -10.36 -20.09 19.12
CA ALA A 16 -10.58 -21.53 19.34
C ALA A 16 -10.30 -22.35 18.09
N LEU A 17 -10.70 -21.89 16.89
CA LEU A 17 -10.36 -22.51 15.60
C LEU A 17 -8.86 -22.48 15.35
N GLY A 18 -8.19 -21.33 15.60
CA GLY A 18 -6.75 -21.20 15.49
C GLY A 18 -6.00 -22.12 16.46
N VAL A 19 -6.47 -22.20 17.72
CA VAL A 19 -5.92 -23.09 18.76
C VAL A 19 -6.22 -24.55 18.44
N ALA A 20 -7.43 -24.90 17.98
CA ALA A 20 -7.80 -26.26 17.60
C ALA A 20 -7.02 -26.72 16.35
N ALA A 21 -6.83 -25.85 15.36
CA ALA A 21 -5.95 -26.12 14.21
C ALA A 21 -4.50 -26.29 14.66
N ALA A 22 -3.99 -25.44 15.53
CA ALA A 22 -2.65 -25.55 16.10
C ALA A 22 -2.47 -26.84 16.94
N ILE A 23 -3.52 -27.24 17.69
CA ILE A 23 -3.55 -28.49 18.47
C ILE A 23 -3.62 -29.71 17.53
N ARG A 24 -4.51 -29.71 16.50
CA ARG A 24 -4.60 -30.82 15.54
C ARG A 24 -3.33 -30.96 14.70
N LEU A 25 -2.70 -29.86 14.30
CA LEU A 25 -1.39 -29.91 13.62
C LEU A 25 -0.25 -30.36 14.54
N ARG A 26 -0.48 -30.39 15.87
CA ARG A 26 0.49 -30.83 16.89
C ARG A 26 0.23 -32.25 17.43
N VAL A 27 -0.96 -32.82 17.23
CA VAL A 27 -1.32 -34.13 17.85
C VAL A 27 -0.42 -35.28 17.36
N ASP A 28 0.19 -35.19 16.19
CA ASP A 28 1.20 -36.15 15.73
C ASP A 28 2.60 -35.90 16.32
N GLU A 29 2.77 -34.89 17.18
CA GLU A 29 4.06 -34.44 17.73
C GLU A 29 4.09 -34.30 19.28
N VAL A 30 3.32 -35.07 20.04
CA VAL A 30 3.35 -34.98 21.53
C VAL A 30 4.71 -35.39 22.14
N GLY A 31 5.64 -35.98 21.36
CA GLY A 31 7.03 -36.23 21.73
C GLY A 31 7.97 -34.99 21.79
N PRO A 32 7.69 -33.88 21.07
CA PRO A 32 8.63 -32.76 20.96
C PRO A 32 8.53 -31.68 22.04
N TRP A 33 7.46 -31.59 22.84
CA TRP A 33 7.32 -30.48 23.80
C TRP A 33 8.46 -30.44 24.83
N ARG A 34 8.95 -31.60 25.27
CA ARG A 34 10.12 -31.66 26.16
C ARG A 34 11.41 -31.24 25.41
N ARG A 35 11.55 -31.66 24.14
CA ARG A 35 12.65 -31.21 23.28
C ARG A 35 12.50 -29.74 22.90
N HIS A 36 11.29 -29.24 22.67
CA HIS A 36 11.03 -27.83 22.39
C HIS A 36 11.31 -26.92 23.60
N ARG A 37 10.93 -27.34 24.81
CA ARG A 37 11.32 -26.64 26.07
C ARG A 37 12.84 -26.67 26.28
N ALA A 38 13.49 -27.76 26.01
CA ALA A 38 14.96 -27.85 26.10
C ALA A 38 15.63 -26.99 25.01
N ALA A 39 15.12 -27.03 23.77
CA ALA A 39 15.56 -26.16 22.65
C ALA A 39 15.27 -24.67 22.91
N LEU A 40 14.14 -24.34 23.53
CA LEU A 40 13.87 -22.98 24.00
C LEU A 40 14.85 -22.57 25.11
N ARG A 41 15.11 -23.42 26.10
CA ARG A 41 16.08 -23.12 27.16
C ARG A 41 17.53 -23.03 26.65
N GLN A 42 17.94 -23.89 25.71
CA GLN A 42 19.26 -23.78 25.03
C GLN A 42 19.28 -22.57 24.07
N GLY A 43 18.18 -22.29 23.41
CA GLY A 43 18.02 -21.10 22.59
C GLY A 43 18.18 -19.78 23.36
N TRP A 44 17.84 -19.74 24.66
CA TRP A 44 18.04 -18.55 25.53
C TRP A 44 19.51 -18.22 25.79
N ARG A 45 20.39 -19.16 25.69
CA ARG A 45 21.82 -19.00 25.94
C ARG A 45 22.65 -18.68 24.67
N ARG A 46 22.05 -18.58 23.48
CA ARG A 46 22.77 -18.28 22.22
C ARG A 46 23.21 -16.82 22.18
N PRO A 47 24.53 -16.53 21.95
CA PRO A 47 24.98 -15.16 21.71
C PRO A 47 24.24 -14.51 20.58
N GLY A 48 23.88 -13.22 20.70
CA GLY A 48 23.13 -12.46 19.68
C GLY A 48 21.60 -12.56 19.74
N ARG A 49 21.02 -13.40 20.63
CA ARG A 49 19.55 -13.45 20.78
C ARG A 49 18.99 -12.15 21.37
N TRP A 50 19.65 -11.61 22.36
CA TRP A 50 19.24 -10.36 22.99
C TRP A 50 19.30 -9.19 22.01
N GLY A 51 20.33 -9.14 21.14
CA GLY A 51 20.42 -8.14 20.08
C GLY A 51 19.23 -8.21 19.10
N ARG A 52 18.79 -9.43 18.74
CA ARG A 52 17.61 -9.59 17.87
C ARG A 52 16.31 -9.19 18.56
N LEU A 53 16.13 -9.58 19.80
CA LEU A 53 14.96 -9.17 20.58
C LEU A 53 14.93 -7.65 20.75
N ALA A 54 16.07 -7.04 21.05
CA ALA A 54 16.19 -5.59 21.14
C ALA A 54 15.90 -4.91 19.80
N LEU A 55 16.43 -5.42 18.68
CA LEU A 55 16.13 -4.88 17.34
C LEU A 55 14.65 -5.00 16.99
N THR A 56 14.05 -6.18 17.18
CA THR A 56 12.62 -6.37 16.88
C THR A 56 11.72 -5.55 17.80
N ALA A 57 12.08 -5.37 19.06
CA ALA A 57 11.40 -4.50 19.99
C ALA A 57 11.54 -3.02 19.58
N ALA A 58 12.75 -2.58 19.22
CA ALA A 58 12.99 -1.21 18.74
C ALA A 58 12.20 -0.91 17.46
N LEU A 59 12.18 -1.83 16.49
CA LEU A 59 11.36 -1.71 15.27
C LEU A 59 9.86 -1.68 15.62
N GLY A 60 9.42 -2.52 16.56
CA GLY A 60 8.04 -2.52 17.04
C GLY A 60 7.64 -1.19 17.68
N LEU A 61 8.49 -0.60 18.49
CA LEU A 61 8.27 0.72 19.10
C LEU A 61 8.32 1.84 18.04
N GLY A 62 9.25 1.78 17.08
CA GLY A 62 9.31 2.72 15.96
C GLY A 62 8.03 2.69 15.12
N LEU A 63 7.54 1.50 14.78
CA LEU A 63 6.27 1.31 14.10
C LEU A 63 5.08 1.82 14.93
N LEU A 64 5.08 1.59 16.25
CA LEU A 64 4.04 2.16 17.12
C LEU A 64 4.04 3.69 17.05
N GLY A 65 5.21 4.32 17.11
CA GLY A 65 5.36 5.77 16.95
C GLY A 65 4.83 6.25 15.60
N LEU A 66 5.14 5.54 14.51
CA LEU A 66 4.67 5.85 13.16
C LEU A 66 3.15 5.71 13.04
N PHE A 67 2.59 4.56 13.42
CA PHE A 67 1.14 4.30 13.32
C PHE A 67 0.31 5.19 14.26
N SER A 68 0.84 5.59 15.43
CA SER A 68 0.15 6.51 16.32
C SER A 68 -0.05 7.91 15.73
N ARG A 69 0.71 8.24 14.67
CA ARG A 69 0.59 9.50 13.92
C ARG A 69 -0.33 9.38 12.70
N ALA A 70 -0.75 8.17 12.30
CA ALA A 70 -1.66 7.99 11.17
C ALA A 70 -2.96 8.78 11.39
N LEU A 71 -3.59 8.59 12.55
CA LEU A 71 -4.69 9.43 13.05
C LEU A 71 -4.45 9.70 14.54
N MET A 72 -4.48 10.95 14.95
CA MET A 72 -4.20 11.37 16.32
C MET A 72 -5.17 12.43 16.83
N HIS A 73 -5.27 12.59 18.14
CA HIS A 73 -6.03 13.68 18.75
C HIS A 73 -5.22 14.97 18.73
N GLY A 74 -5.74 15.98 18.05
CA GLY A 74 -5.21 17.34 18.04
C GLY A 74 -5.90 18.27 19.04
N GLN A 75 -5.51 19.54 18.99
CA GLN A 75 -6.10 20.58 19.83
C GLN A 75 -7.59 20.77 19.54
N GLY A 76 -8.36 21.26 20.50
CA GLY A 76 -9.80 21.51 20.34
C GLY A 76 -10.63 20.25 20.09
N GLY A 77 -10.06 19.08 20.32
CA GLY A 77 -10.72 17.78 20.08
C GLY A 77 -10.84 17.41 18.59
N VAL A 78 -10.08 18.02 17.72
CA VAL A 78 -9.99 17.61 16.30
C VAL A 78 -9.19 16.33 16.20
N ILE A 79 -9.67 15.37 15.39
CA ILE A 79 -8.87 14.23 14.94
C ILE A 79 -8.07 14.72 13.72
N GLN A 80 -6.79 14.41 13.68
CA GLN A 80 -5.86 14.86 12.65
C GLN A 80 -5.12 13.65 12.07
N ALA A 81 -4.86 13.68 10.78
CA ALA A 81 -3.92 12.79 10.13
C ALA A 81 -2.53 13.43 10.14
N GLY A 82 -1.53 12.73 10.65
CA GLY A 82 -0.14 13.19 10.64
C GLY A 82 0.55 13.02 9.29
N TYR A 83 -0.17 12.49 8.29
CA TYR A 83 0.35 12.15 6.98
C TYR A 83 -0.74 12.20 5.91
N ALA A 84 -0.53 12.87 4.76
CA ALA A 84 -1.57 13.08 3.74
C ALA A 84 -2.16 11.77 3.19
N PRO A 85 -1.37 10.74 2.82
CA PRO A 85 -1.93 9.46 2.41
C PRO A 85 -2.86 8.83 3.46
N THR A 86 -2.56 8.97 4.76
CA THR A 86 -3.44 8.42 5.80
C THR A 86 -4.74 9.21 5.95
N TRP A 87 -4.74 10.51 5.64
CA TRP A 87 -5.96 11.30 5.61
C TRP A 87 -6.99 10.72 4.63
N ALA A 88 -6.53 10.33 3.45
CA ALA A 88 -7.38 9.69 2.44
C ALA A 88 -7.63 8.21 2.76
N ASP A 89 -6.60 7.37 2.75
CA ASP A 89 -6.75 5.90 2.78
C ASP A 89 -7.39 5.39 4.07
N TRP A 90 -7.11 6.04 5.23
CA TRP A 90 -7.75 5.62 6.47
C TRP A 90 -9.21 6.02 6.56
N SER A 91 -9.68 6.95 5.73
CA SER A 91 -11.09 7.30 5.63
C SER A 91 -11.92 6.17 5.02
N VAL A 92 -11.42 5.48 3.97
CA VAL A 92 -12.12 4.31 3.42
C VAL A 92 -12.20 3.17 4.43
N HIS A 93 -11.12 2.92 5.16
CA HIS A 93 -11.08 1.91 6.21
C HIS A 93 -12.01 2.25 7.38
N ALA A 94 -12.05 3.52 7.81
CA ALA A 94 -13.01 3.99 8.81
C ALA A 94 -14.46 3.83 8.35
N THR A 95 -14.75 4.10 7.07
CA THR A 95 -16.07 3.93 6.46
C THR A 95 -16.53 2.48 6.56
N TYR A 96 -15.71 1.52 6.12
CA TYR A 96 -16.11 0.11 6.18
C TYR A 96 -16.18 -0.41 7.60
N ALA A 97 -15.23 -0.07 8.48
CA ALA A 97 -15.29 -0.44 9.90
C ALA A 97 -16.56 0.10 10.59
N SER A 98 -16.90 1.37 10.34
CA SER A 98 -18.12 1.99 10.86
C SER A 98 -19.38 1.36 10.27
N SER A 99 -19.37 0.98 8.99
CA SER A 99 -20.51 0.32 8.34
C SER A 99 -20.82 -1.04 8.97
N PHE A 100 -19.80 -1.84 9.25
CA PHE A 100 -19.96 -3.10 9.97
C PHE A 100 -20.46 -2.87 11.41
N ARG A 101 -19.90 -1.87 12.10
CA ARG A 101 -20.23 -1.60 13.51
C ARG A 101 -21.57 -0.94 13.71
N TYR A 102 -21.88 0.09 12.94
CA TYR A 102 -23.06 0.96 13.12
C TYR A 102 -24.10 0.82 12.01
N GLY A 103 -23.67 0.39 10.82
CA GLY A 103 -24.53 0.15 9.66
C GLY A 103 -25.10 -1.27 9.61
N HIS A 104 -24.63 -2.19 10.48
CA HIS A 104 -25.02 -3.63 10.47
C HIS A 104 -24.84 -4.28 9.09
N ASN A 105 -23.78 -3.90 8.38
CA ASN A 105 -23.51 -4.22 6.97
C ASN A 105 -23.06 -5.70 6.80
N LEU A 106 -23.95 -6.65 7.04
CA LEU A 106 -23.73 -8.09 6.82
C LEU A 106 -24.98 -8.70 6.18
N PRO A 107 -24.86 -9.35 5.00
CA PRO A 107 -23.63 -9.57 4.20
C PRO A 107 -23.03 -8.25 3.69
N PRO A 108 -21.70 -8.21 3.40
CA PRO A 108 -21.01 -6.97 3.06
C PRO A 108 -21.53 -6.32 1.76
N LEU A 109 -22.06 -5.11 1.87
CA LEU A 109 -22.43 -4.24 0.75
C LEU A 109 -21.48 -3.05 0.68
N ASN A 110 -21.33 -2.47 -0.51
CA ASN A 110 -20.49 -1.30 -0.70
C ASN A 110 -21.15 -0.06 -0.08
N THR A 111 -20.58 0.43 1.00
CA THR A 111 -21.08 1.60 1.73
C THR A 111 -20.92 2.88 0.92
N LEU A 112 -19.90 2.96 0.06
CA LEU A 112 -19.62 4.12 -0.79
C LEU A 112 -20.42 4.10 -2.11
N LEU A 113 -21.08 2.99 -2.44
CA LEU A 113 -21.89 2.83 -3.64
C LEU A 113 -23.15 1.98 -3.34
N ALA A 114 -24.11 2.58 -2.67
CA ALA A 114 -25.29 1.90 -2.17
C ALA A 114 -25.96 1.01 -3.22
N GLY A 115 -26.37 -0.19 -2.80
CA GLY A 115 -27.04 -1.18 -3.64
C GLY A 115 -26.10 -2.08 -4.45
N THR A 116 -24.78 -1.99 -4.26
CA THR A 116 -23.80 -2.88 -4.89
C THR A 116 -23.11 -3.77 -3.85
N PRO A 117 -22.65 -4.98 -4.22
CA PRO A 117 -21.87 -5.82 -3.30
C PRO A 117 -20.48 -5.23 -3.07
N LEU A 118 -19.90 -5.48 -1.88
CA LEU A 118 -18.55 -5.02 -1.55
C LEU A 118 -17.50 -5.92 -2.22
N ARG A 119 -16.83 -5.38 -3.23
CA ARG A 119 -15.77 -6.05 -3.98
C ARG A 119 -14.36 -5.69 -3.52
N TYR A 120 -14.24 -5.00 -2.45
CA TYR A 120 -12.99 -4.62 -1.80
C TYR A 120 -12.63 -5.63 -0.70
N PRO A 121 -11.35 -5.92 -0.43
CA PRO A 121 -10.92 -6.68 0.73
C PRO A 121 -11.44 -6.04 2.01
N PHE A 122 -12.12 -6.79 2.85
CA PHE A 122 -12.86 -6.17 3.97
C PHE A 122 -12.51 -6.71 5.36
N LEU A 123 -11.78 -7.81 5.46
CA LEU A 123 -11.52 -8.42 6.77
C LEU A 123 -10.69 -7.54 7.69
N VAL A 124 -9.83 -6.68 7.16
CA VAL A 124 -9.10 -5.66 7.93
C VAL A 124 -10.06 -4.75 8.69
N ASP A 125 -11.10 -4.28 8.00
CA ASP A 125 -12.07 -3.34 8.55
C ASP A 125 -13.12 -4.05 9.42
N PHE A 126 -13.47 -5.28 9.06
CA PHE A 126 -14.30 -6.13 9.89
C PHE A 126 -13.63 -6.42 11.24
N GLN A 127 -12.31 -6.69 11.27
CA GLN A 127 -11.54 -6.83 12.50
C GLN A 127 -11.61 -5.55 13.35
N SER A 128 -11.43 -4.38 12.73
CA SER A 128 -11.58 -3.10 13.43
C SER A 128 -12.99 -2.92 14.00
N ALA A 129 -14.03 -3.29 13.25
CA ALA A 129 -15.40 -3.24 13.73
C ALA A 129 -15.66 -4.18 14.92
N LEU A 130 -15.02 -5.36 14.97
CA LEU A 130 -15.06 -6.24 16.13
C LEU A 130 -14.44 -5.59 17.37
N LEU A 131 -13.29 -4.94 17.22
CA LEU A 131 -12.66 -4.20 18.34
C LEU A 131 -13.54 -3.04 18.80
N MET A 132 -14.19 -2.32 17.87
CA MET A 132 -15.16 -1.28 18.21
C MET A 132 -16.39 -1.86 18.92
N ALA A 133 -16.83 -3.07 18.58
CA ALA A 133 -17.91 -3.77 19.27
C ALA A 133 -17.53 -4.18 20.70
N LEU A 134 -16.25 -4.43 20.94
CA LEU A 134 -15.70 -4.72 22.27
C LEU A 134 -15.42 -3.44 23.11
N GLY A 135 -15.77 -2.26 22.58
CA GLY A 135 -15.63 -0.99 23.31
C GLY A 135 -14.41 -0.16 22.93
N GLN A 136 -13.55 -0.62 22.01
CA GLN A 136 -12.44 0.18 21.53
C GLN A 136 -12.95 1.38 20.73
N GLY A 137 -12.33 2.55 20.90
CA GLY A 137 -12.58 3.70 20.03
C GLY A 137 -12.09 3.47 18.59
N LEU A 138 -12.66 4.18 17.62
CA LEU A 138 -12.34 4.04 16.19
C LEU A 138 -10.82 4.10 15.92
N LEU A 139 -10.14 5.13 16.44
CA LEU A 139 -8.69 5.30 16.22
C LEU A 139 -7.91 4.09 16.73
N GLY A 140 -8.14 3.68 17.96
CA GLY A 140 -7.47 2.52 18.53
C GLY A 140 -7.78 1.23 17.78
N ALA A 141 -9.03 1.06 17.31
CA ALA A 141 -9.45 -0.09 16.51
C ALA A 141 -8.79 -0.15 15.12
N LEU A 142 -8.36 0.98 14.59
CA LEU A 142 -7.59 1.05 13.35
C LEU A 142 -6.08 0.91 13.61
N ILE A 143 -5.52 1.66 14.57
CA ILE A 143 -4.08 1.76 14.85
C ILE A 143 -3.52 0.46 15.41
N VAL A 144 -4.14 -0.08 16.48
CA VAL A 144 -3.55 -1.20 17.23
C VAL A 144 -3.35 -2.46 16.37
N PRO A 145 -4.36 -2.94 15.61
CA PRO A 145 -4.16 -4.12 14.79
C PRO A 145 -3.17 -3.87 13.63
N SER A 146 -3.17 -2.68 13.03
CA SER A 146 -2.22 -2.32 11.96
C SER A 146 -0.78 -2.33 12.48
N TRP A 147 -0.53 -1.72 13.63
CA TRP A 147 0.76 -1.76 14.30
C TRP A 147 1.22 -3.19 14.64
N LEU A 148 0.37 -3.96 15.33
CA LEU A 148 0.71 -5.32 15.76
C LEU A 148 1.05 -6.23 14.57
N LEU A 149 0.31 -6.08 13.47
CA LEU A 149 0.53 -6.90 12.29
C LEU A 149 1.75 -6.47 11.50
N SER A 150 2.03 -5.16 11.43
CA SER A 150 3.28 -4.64 10.87
C SER A 150 4.48 -5.16 11.67
N TRP A 151 4.39 -5.17 12.99
CA TRP A 151 5.43 -5.74 13.84
C TRP A 151 5.58 -7.25 13.64
N ALA A 152 4.46 -7.99 13.52
CA ALA A 152 4.50 -9.41 13.19
C ALA A 152 5.12 -9.66 11.81
N ALA A 153 4.84 -8.83 10.80
CA ALA A 153 5.46 -8.90 9.48
C ALA A 153 6.98 -8.76 9.57
N VAL A 154 7.49 -7.78 10.32
CA VAL A 154 8.94 -7.62 10.58
C VAL A 154 9.56 -8.90 11.15
N VAL A 155 8.91 -9.52 12.14
CA VAL A 155 9.39 -10.76 12.76
C VAL A 155 9.42 -11.92 11.77
N VAL A 156 8.35 -12.04 10.95
CA VAL A 156 8.22 -13.11 9.96
C VAL A 156 9.22 -12.93 8.82
N ILE A 157 9.34 -11.72 8.26
CA ILE A 157 10.30 -11.39 7.18
C ILE A 157 11.73 -11.63 7.65
N GLY A 158 12.09 -11.16 8.86
CA GLY A 158 13.40 -11.41 9.45
C GLY A 158 13.67 -12.91 9.67
N SER A 159 12.64 -13.67 10.07
CA SER A 159 12.74 -15.11 10.25
C SER A 159 12.91 -15.86 8.92
N LEU A 160 12.17 -15.46 7.88
CA LEU A 160 12.30 -15.96 6.51
C LEU A 160 13.70 -15.70 5.98
N ALA A 161 14.16 -14.45 6.06
CA ALA A 161 15.48 -14.04 5.59
C ALA A 161 16.61 -14.80 6.30
N ALA A 162 16.52 -14.97 7.63
CA ALA A 162 17.50 -15.72 8.41
C ALA A 162 17.58 -17.20 8.00
N ARG A 163 16.43 -17.82 7.70
CA ARG A 163 16.38 -19.23 7.28
C ARG A 163 16.84 -19.45 5.84
N VAL A 164 16.45 -18.55 4.93
CA VAL A 164 16.79 -18.63 3.50
C VAL A 164 18.29 -18.36 3.28
N THR A 165 18.84 -17.35 3.96
CA THR A 165 20.24 -16.94 3.78
C THR A 165 21.22 -17.64 4.73
N GLY A 166 20.73 -18.24 5.81
CA GLY A 166 21.57 -18.81 6.87
C GLY A 166 22.33 -17.76 7.69
N SER A 167 22.05 -16.47 7.57
CA SER A 167 22.81 -15.36 8.14
C SER A 167 21.92 -14.35 8.88
N GLN A 168 22.26 -14.05 10.13
CA GLN A 168 21.53 -13.03 10.91
C GLN A 168 21.79 -11.62 10.39
N LEU A 169 23.01 -11.32 9.95
CA LEU A 169 23.32 -10.04 9.34
C LEU A 169 22.53 -9.86 8.04
N ALA A 170 22.45 -10.90 7.19
CA ALA A 170 21.64 -10.86 5.99
C ALA A 170 20.14 -10.66 6.30
N ALA A 171 19.63 -11.25 7.39
CA ALA A 171 18.26 -11.02 7.84
C ALA A 171 18.01 -9.57 8.25
N THR A 172 18.93 -8.95 8.98
CA THR A 172 18.84 -7.53 9.34
C THR A 172 18.91 -6.63 8.12
N LEU A 173 19.83 -6.92 7.18
CA LEU A 173 19.94 -6.17 5.94
C LEU A 173 18.70 -6.35 5.03
N ALA A 174 18.15 -7.56 4.95
CA ALA A 174 16.91 -7.80 4.22
C ALA A 174 15.73 -7.00 4.79
N LEU A 175 15.61 -6.92 6.11
CA LEU A 175 14.62 -6.05 6.77
C LEU A 175 14.87 -4.58 6.41
N GLY A 176 16.12 -4.11 6.48
CA GLY A 176 16.48 -2.75 6.06
C GLY A 176 16.08 -2.46 4.61
N LEU A 177 16.36 -3.39 3.70
CA LEU A 177 15.97 -3.25 2.29
C LEU A 177 14.44 -3.21 2.12
N VAL A 178 13.71 -4.10 2.75
CA VAL A 178 12.24 -4.20 2.62
C VAL A 178 11.53 -2.99 3.25
N LEU A 179 12.05 -2.45 4.35
CA LEU A 179 11.41 -1.34 5.08
C LEU A 179 11.88 0.04 4.60
N LEU A 180 13.12 0.16 4.11
CA LEU A 180 13.76 1.44 3.81
C LEU A 180 14.37 1.46 2.40
N GLY A 181 14.10 0.43 1.58
CA GLY A 181 14.60 0.36 0.21
C GLY A 181 14.10 1.55 -0.59
N GLY A 182 15.02 2.23 -1.26
CA GLY A 182 14.71 3.40 -2.09
C GLY A 182 15.59 3.43 -3.34
N GLY A 183 15.29 4.36 -4.24
CA GLY A 183 16.11 4.65 -5.42
C GLY A 183 17.35 5.47 -5.10
N ILE A 184 17.89 6.10 -6.13
CA ILE A 184 19.10 6.93 -6.01
C ILE A 184 18.81 8.39 -5.65
N GLY A 185 17.60 8.72 -5.16
CA GLY A 185 17.22 10.10 -4.83
C GLY A 185 18.17 10.80 -3.86
N PHE A 186 18.83 10.04 -2.97
CA PHE A 186 19.83 10.57 -2.04
C PHE A 186 20.97 11.34 -2.71
N VAL A 187 21.23 11.12 -4.00
CA VAL A 187 22.27 11.86 -4.75
C VAL A 187 22.01 13.37 -4.78
N LYS A 188 20.76 13.77 -4.59
CA LYS A 188 20.36 15.19 -4.51
C LYS A 188 20.68 15.85 -3.16
N LEU A 189 21.04 15.07 -2.14
CA LEU A 189 21.39 15.63 -0.82
C LEU A 189 22.58 16.58 -0.91
N TYR A 190 23.61 16.27 -1.73
CA TYR A 190 24.75 17.13 -1.93
C TYR A 190 24.37 18.47 -2.61
N PRO A 191 23.68 18.50 -3.76
CA PRO A 191 23.21 19.74 -4.35
C PRO A 191 22.29 20.57 -3.44
N ASP A 192 21.46 19.93 -2.62
CA ASP A 192 20.59 20.62 -1.69
C ASP A 192 21.39 21.28 -0.56
N SER A 193 22.33 20.55 0.06
CA SER A 193 23.26 21.10 1.06
C SER A 193 24.10 22.25 0.52
N CYS A 194 24.57 22.16 -0.73
CA CYS A 194 25.30 23.22 -1.39
C CYS A 194 24.45 24.48 -1.57
N ARG A 195 23.18 24.33 -1.97
CA ARG A 195 22.26 25.47 -2.12
C ARG A 195 21.92 26.12 -0.78
N ASP A 196 21.73 25.31 0.26
CA ASP A 196 21.44 25.80 1.58
C ASP A 196 22.64 26.55 2.19
N LEU A 197 23.84 25.99 2.09
CA LEU A 197 25.08 26.68 2.44
C LEU A 197 25.19 28.02 1.71
N GLY A 198 24.85 28.07 0.40
CA GLY A 198 24.82 29.30 -0.38
C GLY A 198 23.85 30.39 0.12
N ARG A 199 22.86 30.03 0.95
CA ARG A 199 21.95 31.01 1.60
C ARG A 199 22.60 31.68 2.82
N THR A 200 23.58 31.05 3.44
CA THR A 200 24.28 31.55 4.62
C THR A 200 25.51 32.41 4.27
N LEU A 201 25.93 32.39 3.00
CA LEU A 201 27.12 33.09 2.53
C LEU A 201 26.81 34.50 2.00
N PRO A 202 27.80 35.43 1.98
CA PRO A 202 27.68 36.72 1.32
C PRO A 202 27.31 36.55 -0.17
N PRO A 203 26.59 37.50 -0.80
CA PRO A 203 26.03 37.35 -2.16
C PRO A 203 27.00 36.90 -3.22
N ALA A 204 28.23 37.45 -3.25
CA ALA A 204 29.26 37.10 -4.25
C ALA A 204 29.73 35.65 -4.08
N ALA A 205 30.02 35.21 -2.87
CA ALA A 205 30.42 33.83 -2.57
C ALA A 205 29.24 32.86 -2.79
N ALA A 206 28.01 33.24 -2.45
CA ALA A 206 26.80 32.49 -2.70
C ALA A 206 26.54 32.26 -4.19
N GLN A 207 26.76 33.26 -5.05
CA GLN A 207 26.60 33.17 -6.49
C GLN A 207 27.62 32.20 -7.10
N GLN A 208 28.87 32.30 -6.68
CA GLN A 208 29.92 31.40 -7.12
C GLN A 208 29.66 29.95 -6.69
N LEU A 209 29.22 29.72 -5.45
CA LEU A 209 28.90 28.39 -4.96
C LEU A 209 27.70 27.78 -5.73
N ARG A 210 26.62 28.55 -5.94
CA ARG A 210 25.40 28.06 -6.61
C ARG A 210 25.62 27.60 -8.04
N SER A 211 26.57 28.22 -8.78
CA SER A 211 26.89 27.78 -10.14
C SER A 211 27.53 26.40 -10.18
N HIS A 212 28.07 25.91 -9.08
CA HIS A 212 28.77 24.62 -8.95
C HIS A 212 28.02 23.59 -8.06
N CYS A 213 26.78 23.84 -7.68
CA CYS A 213 25.98 22.93 -6.85
C CYS A 213 25.40 21.75 -7.65
N THR A 214 26.21 21.05 -8.41
CA THR A 214 25.83 19.84 -9.14
C THR A 214 26.76 18.68 -8.79
N LEU A 215 26.33 17.44 -9.05
CA LEU A 215 27.18 16.27 -8.82
C LEU A 215 28.38 16.18 -9.79
N VAL A 216 28.25 16.83 -10.95
CA VAL A 216 29.30 16.82 -12.01
C VAL A 216 30.25 18.01 -11.86
N ASP A 217 29.72 19.14 -11.45
CA ASP A 217 30.49 20.34 -11.21
C ASP A 217 30.40 20.75 -9.73
N VAL A 218 31.40 20.36 -8.98
CA VAL A 218 31.51 20.62 -7.52
C VAL A 218 32.35 21.89 -7.22
N GLY A 219 32.75 22.63 -8.23
CA GLY A 219 33.62 23.78 -8.07
C GLY A 219 35.04 23.41 -7.62
N SER A 220 35.56 24.12 -6.61
CA SER A 220 36.84 23.79 -6.03
C SER A 220 36.71 22.69 -4.97
N VAL A 221 37.80 22.00 -4.64
CA VAL A 221 37.89 21.02 -3.54
C VAL A 221 37.46 21.68 -2.21
N GLY A 222 37.83 22.97 -2.02
CA GLY A 222 37.41 23.71 -0.83
C GLY A 222 35.90 23.88 -0.72
N ALA A 223 35.22 24.22 -1.83
CA ALA A 223 33.76 24.32 -1.88
C ALA A 223 33.08 22.97 -1.61
N ALA A 224 33.60 21.90 -2.17
CA ALA A 224 33.10 20.54 -1.92
C ALA A 224 33.24 20.16 -0.45
N LEU A 225 34.37 20.41 0.19
CA LEU A 225 34.59 20.14 1.60
C LEU A 225 33.68 20.96 2.52
N GLN A 226 33.45 22.26 2.20
CA GLN A 226 32.49 23.09 2.92
C GLN A 226 31.08 22.56 2.79
N THR A 227 30.62 22.15 1.61
CA THR A 227 29.31 21.54 1.37
C THR A 227 29.15 20.24 2.18
N VAL A 228 30.18 19.38 2.18
CA VAL A 228 30.17 18.15 2.97
C VAL A 228 30.14 18.45 4.47
N ALA A 229 30.87 19.45 4.93
CA ALA A 229 30.83 19.89 6.32
C ALA A 229 29.47 20.48 6.75
N HIS A 230 28.68 21.00 5.79
CA HIS A 230 27.32 21.51 6.02
C HIS A 230 26.24 20.40 6.04
N LEU A 231 26.51 19.19 5.53
CA LEU A 231 25.55 18.08 5.49
C LEU A 231 24.86 17.80 6.84
N PRO A 232 25.53 17.79 8.01
CA PRO A 232 24.87 17.56 9.28
C PRO A 232 23.77 18.59 9.59
N GLN A 233 23.95 19.84 9.16
CA GLN A 233 22.97 20.90 9.31
C GLN A 233 21.79 20.71 8.34
N GLU A 234 22.07 20.39 7.06
CA GLU A 234 21.06 20.03 6.07
C GLU A 234 20.17 18.86 6.52
N LEU A 235 20.74 17.83 7.17
CA LEU A 235 20.00 16.67 7.70
C LEU A 235 18.98 17.06 8.79
N THR A 236 19.09 18.22 9.42
CA THR A 236 18.10 18.70 10.39
C THR A 236 16.90 19.40 9.75
N HIS A 237 17.01 19.80 8.45
CA HIS A 237 16.00 20.57 7.72
C HIS A 237 15.88 20.12 6.27
N LEU A 238 15.69 18.81 6.05
CA LEU A 238 15.59 18.23 4.71
C LEU A 238 14.53 18.95 3.86
N PRO A 239 14.90 19.50 2.68
CA PRO A 239 14.01 20.36 1.89
C PRO A 239 12.93 19.59 1.13
N ARG A 240 13.12 18.27 0.91
CA ARG A 240 12.24 17.43 0.09
C ARG A 240 12.20 15.99 0.60
N TYR A 241 11.29 15.20 0.05
CA TYR A 241 11.40 13.75 0.05
C TYR A 241 12.46 13.31 -0.98
N TYR A 242 13.20 12.23 -0.67
CA TYR A 242 14.28 11.71 -1.51
C TYR A 242 13.89 10.41 -2.23
N ASP A 243 12.59 10.24 -2.46
CA ASP A 243 11.98 9.09 -3.15
C ASP A 243 10.81 9.56 -4.03
N GLY A 244 10.00 8.63 -4.53
CA GLY A 244 8.80 8.88 -5.30
C GLY A 244 7.55 9.21 -4.47
N GLU A 245 7.69 9.73 -3.25
CA GLU A 245 6.58 10.05 -2.36
C GLU A 245 5.64 11.11 -2.95
N ALA A 246 4.33 10.87 -2.83
CA ALA A 246 3.32 11.81 -3.26
C ALA A 246 3.26 13.04 -2.34
N GLY A 247 3.24 14.23 -2.92
CA GLY A 247 3.07 15.50 -2.18
C GLY A 247 4.16 16.53 -2.44
N LEU A 248 5.37 16.12 -2.79
CA LEU A 248 6.44 17.00 -3.25
C LEU A 248 7.03 16.48 -4.57
N PRO A 249 7.52 17.37 -5.44
CA PRO A 249 8.21 16.94 -6.65
C PRO A 249 9.37 16.01 -6.30
N PRO A 250 9.50 14.84 -6.95
CA PRO A 250 10.61 13.94 -6.71
C PRO A 250 11.93 14.64 -7.07
N PRO A 251 13.05 14.24 -6.45
CA PRO A 251 14.34 14.85 -6.71
C PRO A 251 14.88 14.54 -8.12
N LEU A 252 14.36 13.47 -8.73
CA LEU A 252 14.67 13.02 -10.09
C LEU A 252 13.37 12.81 -10.86
N PRO A 253 13.33 13.08 -12.18
CA PRO A 253 12.06 13.11 -12.94
C PRO A 253 11.35 11.76 -13.02
N ASP A 254 12.10 10.64 -13.06
CA ASP A 254 11.56 9.31 -13.22
C ASP A 254 11.56 8.49 -11.89
N LEU A 255 11.86 9.14 -10.78
CA LEU A 255 11.85 8.49 -9.46
C LEU A 255 10.41 8.34 -8.96
N GLN A 256 9.90 7.12 -9.04
CA GLN A 256 8.53 6.75 -8.68
C GLN A 256 8.45 5.78 -7.49
N TRP A 257 9.59 5.19 -7.10
CA TRP A 257 9.65 4.25 -6.00
C TRP A 257 9.58 4.99 -4.67
N GLY A 258 8.48 4.80 -3.96
CA GLY A 258 8.26 5.42 -2.66
C GLY A 258 8.85 4.62 -1.50
N GLU A 259 9.14 5.30 -0.41
CA GLU A 259 9.60 4.70 0.84
C GLU A 259 8.54 3.73 1.40
N PRO A 260 8.87 2.45 1.61
CA PRO A 260 7.86 1.42 1.87
C PRO A 260 6.99 1.67 3.10
N LEU A 261 7.54 2.20 4.18
CA LEU A 261 6.76 2.43 5.41
C LEU A 261 5.71 3.53 5.24
N LEU A 262 6.05 4.61 4.53
CA LEU A 262 5.17 5.79 4.39
C LEU A 262 4.15 5.60 3.27
N VAL A 263 4.52 4.87 2.22
CA VAL A 263 3.70 4.75 1.00
C VAL A 263 2.79 3.53 1.03
N TYR A 264 3.25 2.41 1.62
CA TYR A 264 2.49 1.16 1.62
C TYR A 264 2.07 0.73 3.03
N TRP A 265 3.01 0.69 3.98
CA TRP A 265 2.73 0.10 5.30
C TRP A 265 1.81 0.97 6.14
N LEU A 266 2.05 2.28 6.17
CA LEU A 266 1.28 3.20 7.00
C LEU A 266 -0.11 3.48 6.41
N PRO A 267 -0.27 3.91 5.13
CA PRO A 267 -1.59 4.26 4.61
C PRO A 267 -2.42 3.04 4.25
N GLN A 268 -1.82 1.98 3.69
CA GLN A 268 -2.53 0.86 3.09
C GLN A 268 -2.59 -0.34 4.04
N ARG A 269 -3.55 -0.32 4.93
CA ARG A 269 -3.73 -1.33 5.97
C ARG A 269 -3.89 -2.75 5.41
N ASP A 270 -4.63 -2.90 4.34
CA ASP A 270 -4.87 -4.15 3.62
C ASP A 270 -3.57 -4.76 3.08
N PHE A 271 -2.71 -3.95 2.49
CA PHE A 271 -1.41 -4.37 1.97
C PHE A 271 -0.50 -4.96 3.05
N VAL A 272 -0.41 -4.32 4.23
CA VAL A 272 0.41 -4.84 5.35
C VAL A 272 -0.07 -6.21 5.81
N TYR A 273 -1.40 -6.42 5.87
CA TYR A 273 -1.98 -7.71 6.21
C TYR A 273 -1.63 -8.76 5.15
N GLY A 274 -1.78 -8.40 3.86
CA GLY A 274 -1.42 -9.26 2.74
C GLY A 274 0.06 -9.65 2.76
N MET A 275 0.96 -8.68 2.90
CA MET A 275 2.41 -8.91 2.95
C MET A 275 2.83 -9.77 4.14
N ALA A 276 2.27 -9.55 5.34
CA ALA A 276 2.55 -10.36 6.51
C ALA A 276 2.17 -11.85 6.28
N MET A 277 0.99 -12.08 5.71
CA MET A 277 0.50 -13.43 5.38
C MET A 277 1.31 -14.05 4.25
N LEU A 278 1.67 -13.29 3.23
CA LEU A 278 2.50 -13.71 2.11
C LEU A 278 3.91 -14.13 2.58
N ALA A 279 4.53 -13.34 3.45
CA ALA A 279 5.82 -13.68 4.07
C ALA A 279 5.72 -14.94 4.95
N ALA A 280 4.62 -15.10 5.71
CA ALA A 280 4.39 -16.29 6.54
C ALA A 280 4.12 -17.54 5.68
N MET A 281 3.39 -17.40 4.57
CA MET A 281 3.22 -18.46 3.58
C MET A 281 4.58 -18.89 2.99
N ALA A 282 5.40 -17.92 2.57
CA ALA A 282 6.74 -18.18 2.04
C ALA A 282 7.64 -18.87 3.07
N LEU A 283 7.61 -18.44 4.34
CA LEU A 283 8.33 -19.08 5.44
C LEU A 283 7.86 -20.52 5.65
N GLY A 284 6.54 -20.75 5.68
CA GLY A 284 5.97 -22.10 5.81
C GLY A 284 6.36 -23.02 4.66
N PHE A 285 6.35 -22.50 3.43
CA PHE A 285 6.80 -23.29 2.26
C PHE A 285 8.32 -23.50 2.25
N TRP A 286 9.12 -22.53 2.70
CA TRP A 286 10.56 -22.74 2.89
C TRP A 286 10.86 -23.88 3.87
N VAL A 287 10.17 -23.92 5.01
CA VAL A 287 10.30 -25.00 6.00
C VAL A 287 9.87 -26.34 5.37
N ALA A 288 8.72 -26.37 4.67
CA ALA A 288 8.24 -27.54 3.98
C ALA A 288 9.26 -28.08 2.95
N LEU A 289 9.84 -27.18 2.14
CA LEU A 289 10.79 -27.48 1.09
C LEU A 289 12.12 -28.01 1.64
N SER A 290 12.65 -27.36 2.69
CA SER A 290 13.92 -27.72 3.30
C SER A 290 13.84 -29.05 4.08
N GLU A 291 12.71 -29.30 4.75
CA GLU A 291 12.49 -30.52 5.55
C GLU A 291 11.78 -31.64 4.76
N ARG A 292 11.34 -31.38 3.53
CA ARG A 292 10.55 -32.31 2.70
C ARG A 292 9.26 -32.79 3.36
N ARG A 293 8.64 -31.95 4.20
CA ARG A 293 7.40 -32.23 4.93
C ARG A 293 6.20 -31.51 4.29
N ARG A 294 5.06 -32.23 4.10
CA ARG A 294 3.86 -31.67 3.47
C ARG A 294 3.02 -30.79 4.43
N ALA A 295 2.98 -31.10 5.71
CA ALA A 295 2.13 -30.40 6.66
C ALA A 295 2.39 -28.88 6.72
N PRO A 296 3.65 -28.37 6.76
CA PRO A 296 3.92 -26.94 6.66
C PRO A 296 3.50 -26.33 5.32
N ALA A 297 3.54 -27.13 4.20
CA ALA A 297 3.08 -26.67 2.90
C ALA A 297 1.55 -26.49 2.86
N VAL A 298 0.79 -27.42 3.45
CA VAL A 298 -0.68 -27.31 3.58
C VAL A 298 -1.03 -26.06 4.39
N ALA A 299 -0.38 -25.87 5.56
CA ALA A 299 -0.63 -24.70 6.41
C ALA A 299 -0.30 -23.37 5.67
N ALA A 300 0.80 -23.35 4.91
CA ALA A 300 1.17 -22.22 4.06
C ALA A 300 0.11 -21.98 2.96
N GLY A 301 -0.40 -23.07 2.34
CA GLY A 301 -1.46 -22.98 1.33
C GLY A 301 -2.78 -22.44 1.88
N VAL A 302 -3.20 -22.89 3.07
CA VAL A 302 -4.39 -22.35 3.76
C VAL A 302 -4.20 -20.86 4.04
N LEU A 303 -3.05 -20.47 4.61
CA LEU A 303 -2.74 -19.07 4.89
C LEU A 303 -2.74 -18.22 3.61
N GLY A 304 -2.08 -18.71 2.55
CA GLY A 304 -2.06 -18.06 1.24
C GLY A 304 -3.46 -17.92 0.63
N GLY A 305 -4.31 -18.95 0.76
CA GLY A 305 -5.68 -18.94 0.25
C GLY A 305 -6.62 -17.95 0.97
N LEU A 306 -6.28 -17.51 2.17
CA LEU A 306 -7.03 -16.51 2.90
C LEU A 306 -6.59 -15.06 2.57
N ILE A 307 -5.47 -14.86 1.89
CA ILE A 307 -4.94 -13.52 1.55
C ILE A 307 -5.97 -12.65 0.82
N PRO A 308 -6.79 -13.13 -0.16
CA PRO A 308 -7.72 -12.26 -0.90
C PRO A 308 -8.81 -11.59 -0.04
N LEU A 309 -9.00 -12.05 1.18
CA LEU A 309 -9.91 -11.40 2.13
C LEU A 309 -9.30 -10.13 2.74
N PHE A 310 -7.97 -9.97 2.65
CA PHE A 310 -7.18 -8.85 3.15
C PHE A 310 -6.55 -8.05 2.02
N ASP A 311 -5.95 -8.74 1.02
CA ASP A 311 -5.22 -8.14 -0.08
C ASP A 311 -5.25 -9.07 -1.31
N VAL A 312 -5.77 -8.58 -2.43
CA VAL A 312 -5.84 -9.36 -3.67
C VAL A 312 -4.47 -9.44 -4.35
N PHE A 313 -3.65 -8.39 -4.26
CA PHE A 313 -2.32 -8.36 -4.89
C PHE A 313 -1.39 -9.40 -4.26
N GLY A 314 -1.36 -9.51 -2.95
CA GLY A 314 -0.60 -10.53 -2.24
C GLY A 314 -0.99 -11.95 -2.63
N TRP A 315 -2.27 -12.20 -2.97
CA TRP A 315 -2.68 -13.52 -3.48
C TRP A 315 -2.20 -13.77 -4.90
N VAL A 316 -2.26 -12.76 -5.78
CA VAL A 316 -1.66 -12.85 -7.13
C VAL A 316 -0.17 -13.16 -7.00
N ALA A 317 0.54 -12.50 -6.10
CA ALA A 317 1.94 -12.80 -5.82
C ALA A 317 2.15 -14.23 -5.35
N ALA A 318 1.29 -14.75 -4.46
CA ALA A 318 1.36 -16.14 -3.99
C ALA A 318 1.17 -17.16 -5.12
N VAL A 319 0.25 -16.92 -6.06
CA VAL A 319 0.00 -17.79 -7.22
C VAL A 319 1.19 -17.73 -8.18
N VAL A 320 1.72 -16.55 -8.47
CA VAL A 320 2.91 -16.39 -9.33
C VAL A 320 4.12 -17.09 -8.73
N TRP A 321 4.33 -16.99 -7.41
CA TRP A 321 5.40 -17.72 -6.73
C TRP A 321 5.17 -19.25 -6.79
N LEU A 322 3.93 -19.72 -6.62
CA LEU A 322 3.61 -21.15 -6.77
C LEU A 322 4.02 -21.69 -8.14
N VAL A 323 3.67 -20.96 -9.21
CA VAL A 323 4.06 -21.29 -10.58
C VAL A 323 5.59 -21.31 -10.73
N GLY A 324 6.26 -20.27 -10.25
CA GLY A 324 7.71 -20.18 -10.27
C GLY A 324 8.41 -21.28 -9.46
N TRP A 325 7.88 -21.62 -8.28
CA TRP A 325 8.40 -22.75 -7.49
C TRP A 325 8.16 -24.11 -8.17
N ALA A 326 7.09 -24.25 -8.95
CA ALA A 326 6.88 -25.45 -9.76
C ALA A 326 8.00 -25.64 -10.80
N LEU A 327 8.48 -24.55 -11.38
CA LEU A 327 9.56 -24.56 -12.34
C LEU A 327 10.94 -24.80 -11.70
N THR A 328 11.17 -24.23 -10.49
CA THR A 328 12.51 -24.18 -9.88
C THR A 328 12.79 -25.30 -8.88
N THR A 329 11.77 -25.82 -8.16
CA THR A 329 11.99 -26.73 -7.03
C THR A 329 11.73 -28.20 -7.36
N ARG A 330 10.91 -28.50 -8.35
CA ARG A 330 10.53 -29.87 -8.83
C ARG A 330 9.99 -30.77 -7.70
N TRP A 331 9.46 -30.24 -6.61
CA TRP A 331 8.88 -31.01 -5.50
C TRP A 331 7.35 -31.03 -5.58
N TRP A 332 6.79 -31.72 -6.54
CA TRP A 332 5.36 -31.74 -6.90
C TRP A 332 4.43 -32.04 -5.71
N ARG A 333 4.84 -32.95 -4.82
CA ARG A 333 4.03 -33.30 -3.66
C ARG A 333 3.88 -32.15 -2.69
N GLY A 334 4.90 -31.34 -2.51
CA GLY A 334 4.86 -30.13 -1.68
C GLY A 334 4.11 -29.00 -2.37
N LEU A 335 4.28 -28.87 -3.69
CA LEU A 335 3.58 -27.87 -4.50
C LEU A 335 2.07 -28.12 -4.53
N LEU A 336 1.63 -29.38 -4.67
CA LEU A 336 0.21 -29.72 -4.56
C LEU A 336 -0.33 -29.47 -3.15
N ALA A 337 0.44 -29.78 -2.11
CA ALA A 337 0.06 -29.53 -0.73
C ALA A 337 -0.09 -28.02 -0.42
N LEU A 338 0.73 -27.18 -1.05
CA LEU A 338 0.60 -25.72 -1.00
C LEU A 338 -0.54 -25.22 -1.90
N GLY A 339 -0.55 -25.63 -3.17
CA GLY A 339 -1.37 -25.05 -4.22
C GLY A 339 -2.86 -25.38 -4.10
N LEU A 340 -3.23 -26.60 -3.70
CA LEU A 340 -4.63 -26.97 -3.59
C LEU A 340 -5.40 -26.09 -2.59
N PRO A 341 -4.97 -25.93 -1.33
CA PRO A 341 -5.68 -25.04 -0.40
C PRO A 341 -5.55 -23.56 -0.79
N LEU A 342 -4.41 -23.12 -1.34
CA LEU A 342 -4.22 -21.75 -1.82
C LEU A 342 -5.25 -21.39 -2.90
N LEU A 343 -5.45 -22.26 -3.88
CA LEU A 343 -6.40 -22.02 -4.97
C LEU A 343 -7.85 -22.24 -4.53
N ALA A 344 -8.14 -23.32 -3.79
CA ALA A 344 -9.50 -23.62 -3.36
C ALA A 344 -10.12 -22.54 -2.48
N LEU A 345 -9.32 -21.93 -1.61
CA LEU A 345 -9.80 -20.87 -0.72
C LEU A 345 -9.72 -19.47 -1.36
N GLY A 346 -8.68 -19.21 -2.14
CA GLY A 346 -8.44 -17.84 -2.64
C GLY A 346 -9.13 -17.53 -3.97
N LEU A 347 -9.22 -18.51 -4.88
CA LEU A 347 -9.76 -18.28 -6.22
C LEU A 347 -11.21 -17.77 -6.21
N PRO A 348 -12.16 -18.34 -5.42
CA PRO A 348 -13.54 -17.85 -5.43
C PRO A 348 -13.66 -16.36 -5.07
N ARG A 349 -12.90 -15.92 -4.07
CA ARG A 349 -12.92 -14.50 -3.66
C ARG A 349 -12.27 -13.61 -4.69
N THR A 350 -11.14 -14.01 -5.26
CA THR A 350 -10.43 -13.26 -6.30
C THR A 350 -11.28 -13.12 -7.57
N LEU A 351 -11.95 -14.19 -7.99
CA LEU A 351 -12.89 -14.14 -9.10
C LEU A 351 -14.08 -13.21 -8.79
N PHE A 352 -14.62 -13.26 -7.59
CA PHE A 352 -15.71 -12.35 -7.18
C PHE A 352 -15.28 -10.89 -7.23
N VAL A 353 -14.06 -10.55 -6.83
CA VAL A 353 -13.51 -9.20 -6.94
C VAL A 353 -13.23 -8.85 -8.41
N GLY A 354 -12.56 -9.74 -9.16
CA GLY A 354 -12.06 -9.49 -10.51
C GLY A 354 -13.10 -9.61 -11.63
N LEU A 355 -14.13 -10.44 -11.50
CA LEU A 355 -15.17 -10.64 -12.52
C LEU A 355 -16.41 -9.76 -12.30
N GLY A 356 -16.30 -8.73 -11.49
CA GLY A 356 -17.35 -7.77 -11.32
C GLY A 356 -17.79 -7.13 -12.65
N PRO A 357 -18.95 -6.43 -12.70
CA PRO A 357 -19.24 -5.53 -13.78
C PRO A 357 -18.18 -4.41 -13.70
N HIS A 358 -17.03 -4.70 -14.29
CA HIS A 358 -16.06 -3.67 -14.62
C HIS A 358 -16.78 -2.77 -15.59
N GLY A 359 -17.47 -1.77 -15.03
CA GLY A 359 -17.93 -0.67 -15.83
C GLY A 359 -16.67 -0.15 -16.49
N GLN A 360 -16.79 0.19 -17.74
CA GLN A 360 -15.79 0.94 -18.44
C GLN A 360 -15.40 2.09 -17.50
N ALA A 361 -14.27 1.95 -16.80
CA ALA A 361 -13.71 3.06 -16.07
C ALA A 361 -13.40 4.09 -17.13
N VAL A 362 -14.24 5.10 -17.24
CA VAL A 362 -14.01 6.20 -18.18
C VAL A 362 -12.93 7.03 -17.55
N GLY A 363 -11.68 6.70 -17.89
CA GLY A 363 -10.57 7.61 -17.68
C GLY A 363 -10.67 8.77 -18.68
N PRO A 364 -9.81 9.80 -18.55
CA PRO A 364 -9.74 10.89 -19.53
C PRO A 364 -9.54 10.37 -20.97
N ASP A 365 -9.06 9.14 -21.15
CA ASP A 365 -8.75 8.53 -22.44
C ASP A 365 -9.77 7.48 -22.95
N GLY A 366 -10.93 7.33 -22.30
CA GLY A 366 -11.97 6.37 -22.70
C GLY A 366 -12.09 5.10 -21.84
N PRO A 367 -12.91 4.13 -22.27
CA PRO A 367 -13.20 2.94 -21.49
C PRO A 367 -12.03 1.97 -21.46
N ASN A 368 -11.43 1.75 -20.28
CA ASN A 368 -10.33 0.82 -20.08
C ASN A 368 -10.83 -0.47 -19.44
N LEU A 369 -10.54 -1.61 -20.08
CA LEU A 369 -10.72 -2.94 -19.51
C LEU A 369 -9.48 -3.33 -18.70
N PHE A 370 -9.64 -3.63 -17.43
CA PHE A 370 -8.56 -4.14 -16.59
C PHE A 370 -8.75 -5.63 -16.29
N PRO A 371 -7.67 -6.42 -16.19
CA PRO A 371 -6.27 -6.05 -16.42
C PRO A 371 -5.97 -5.72 -17.89
N THR A 372 -5.07 -4.79 -18.15
CA THR A 372 -4.62 -4.41 -19.48
C THR A 372 -3.12 -4.63 -19.64
N LEU A 373 -2.66 -4.88 -20.87
CA LEU A 373 -1.23 -5.00 -21.14
C LEU A 373 -0.62 -3.61 -21.21
N ALA A 374 0.53 -3.45 -20.56
CA ALA A 374 1.38 -2.27 -20.63
C ALA A 374 2.84 -2.73 -20.67
N LEU A 375 3.67 -2.06 -21.45
CA LEU A 375 5.11 -2.29 -21.43
C LEU A 375 5.81 -1.15 -20.73
N GLY A 376 6.64 -1.50 -19.76
CA GLY A 376 7.30 -0.52 -18.91
C GLY A 376 6.33 0.03 -17.87
N TRP A 377 6.66 -0.23 -16.63
CA TRP A 377 5.88 0.26 -15.51
C TRP A 377 6.18 1.73 -15.25
N MET A 378 5.16 2.52 -14.91
CA MET A 378 5.26 3.91 -14.46
C MET A 378 5.81 4.94 -15.45
N GLY A 379 5.58 4.77 -16.70
CA GLY A 379 5.72 5.88 -17.65
C GLY A 379 4.74 7.02 -17.41
N ASN A 380 4.34 7.26 -16.18
CA ASN A 380 3.34 8.27 -15.81
C ASN A 380 3.90 9.68 -15.71
N SER A 381 5.18 9.89 -15.92
CA SER A 381 5.80 11.21 -15.90
C SER A 381 5.57 12.02 -17.19
N GLY A 382 4.35 12.00 -17.73
CA GLY A 382 3.97 12.80 -18.90
C GLY A 382 4.35 12.19 -20.25
N THR A 383 4.89 10.97 -20.28
CA THR A 383 5.41 10.29 -21.47
C THR A 383 4.68 8.97 -21.78
N THR A 384 3.54 8.72 -21.14
CA THR A 384 2.70 7.59 -21.50
C THR A 384 1.92 7.90 -22.75
N CYS A 385 2.14 7.12 -23.82
CA CYS A 385 1.42 7.31 -25.08
C CYS A 385 0.25 6.35 -25.20
N THR A 386 -0.83 6.84 -25.76
CA THR A 386 -1.92 6.01 -26.30
C THR A 386 -1.48 5.35 -27.62
N GLY A 387 -2.12 4.26 -28.01
CA GLY A 387 -1.85 3.63 -29.31
C GLY A 387 -1.98 4.59 -30.51
N ALA A 388 -2.85 5.61 -30.42
CA ALA A 388 -2.99 6.65 -31.43
C ALA A 388 -1.80 7.61 -31.49
N GLN A 389 -1.26 8.02 -30.35
CA GLN A 389 -0.05 8.88 -30.29
C GLN A 389 1.17 8.17 -30.82
N VAL A 390 1.28 6.87 -30.58
CA VAL A 390 2.36 6.05 -31.14
C VAL A 390 2.24 5.88 -32.64
N ALA A 391 1.03 5.62 -33.13
CA ALA A 391 0.77 5.55 -34.58
C ALA A 391 1.10 6.88 -35.28
N ALA A 392 1.04 8.01 -34.55
CA ALA A 392 1.45 9.34 -34.98
C ALA A 392 2.95 9.62 -34.83
N GLY A 393 3.77 8.64 -34.37
CA GLY A 393 5.22 8.77 -34.25
C GLY A 393 5.71 9.49 -33.00
N ALA A 394 4.88 9.60 -31.93
CA ALA A 394 5.30 10.19 -30.67
C ALA A 394 6.39 9.33 -29.97
N ALA A 395 7.43 9.97 -29.48
CA ALA A 395 8.46 9.32 -28.68
C ALA A 395 7.93 9.05 -27.26
N CYS A 396 7.70 7.78 -26.93
CA CYS A 396 7.11 7.35 -25.67
C CYS A 396 8.07 6.47 -24.90
N HIS A 397 8.14 6.66 -23.59
CA HIS A 397 8.97 5.86 -22.68
C HIS A 397 8.20 4.71 -22.02
N ALA A 398 6.88 4.76 -22.02
CA ALA A 398 6.02 3.67 -21.61
C ALA A 398 4.82 3.56 -22.53
N LEU A 399 4.35 2.34 -22.74
CA LEU A 399 3.22 2.04 -23.58
C LEU A 399 2.02 1.59 -22.75
N TYR A 400 1.01 2.42 -22.79
CA TYR A 400 -0.31 2.06 -22.34
C TYR A 400 -1.20 1.73 -23.56
N VAL A 401 -1.53 0.47 -23.75
CA VAL A 401 -2.35 0.03 -24.91
C VAL A 401 -3.75 -0.30 -24.42
N SER A 402 -4.60 0.72 -24.29
CA SER A 402 -6.02 0.47 -24.07
C SER A 402 -6.75 0.30 -25.41
N GLY A 403 -7.48 -0.81 -25.54
CA GLY A 403 -8.37 -1.04 -26.69
C GLY A 403 -7.70 -1.51 -27.98
N ALA A 404 -6.39 -1.80 -27.98
CA ALA A 404 -5.72 -2.34 -29.15
C ALA A 404 -5.96 -3.86 -29.30
N THR A 405 -6.02 -4.32 -30.52
CA THR A 405 -6.05 -5.77 -30.82
C THR A 405 -4.71 -6.41 -30.44
N LEU A 406 -4.72 -7.71 -30.13
CA LEU A 406 -3.50 -8.46 -29.81
C LEU A 406 -2.43 -8.35 -30.92
N ALA A 407 -2.86 -8.22 -32.18
CA ALA A 407 -1.98 -8.06 -33.34
C ALA A 407 -1.35 -6.65 -33.41
N GLU A 408 -2.06 -5.62 -33.02
CA GLU A 408 -1.55 -4.24 -32.91
C GLU A 408 -0.55 -4.14 -31.77
N MET A 409 -0.89 -4.74 -30.61
CA MET A 409 0.05 -4.86 -29.50
C MET A 409 1.33 -5.58 -29.89
N ALA A 410 1.23 -6.73 -30.54
CA ALA A 410 2.41 -7.51 -30.96
C ALA A 410 3.31 -6.72 -31.92
N ARG A 411 2.72 -6.02 -32.89
CA ARG A 411 3.47 -5.16 -33.84
C ARG A 411 4.15 -3.99 -33.13
N TYR A 412 3.45 -3.37 -32.21
CA TYR A 412 3.99 -2.27 -31.44
C TYR A 412 5.10 -2.69 -30.48
N VAL A 413 4.90 -3.78 -29.73
CA VAL A 413 5.92 -4.41 -28.88
C VAL A 413 7.16 -4.73 -29.70
N ALA A 414 6.98 -5.39 -30.85
CA ALA A 414 8.09 -5.71 -31.73
C ALA A 414 8.85 -4.46 -32.22
N GLY A 415 8.14 -3.40 -32.60
CA GLY A 415 8.73 -2.14 -33.02
C GLY A 415 9.47 -1.41 -31.90
N THR A 416 8.87 -1.32 -30.72
CA THR A 416 9.46 -0.60 -29.56
C THR A 416 10.62 -1.37 -28.92
N VAL A 417 10.48 -2.70 -28.78
CA VAL A 417 11.53 -3.57 -28.22
C VAL A 417 12.73 -3.68 -29.17
N ALA A 418 12.51 -3.56 -30.47
CA ALA A 418 13.59 -3.54 -31.46
C ALA A 418 14.44 -2.25 -31.41
N THR A 419 13.93 -1.18 -30.78
CA THR A 419 14.69 0.06 -30.63
C THR A 419 15.60 -0.02 -29.40
N GLY A 420 16.92 0.09 -29.57
CA GLY A 420 17.88 0.10 -28.46
C GLY A 420 17.60 1.19 -27.41
N GLY A 421 16.95 2.30 -27.79
CA GLY A 421 16.54 3.38 -26.91
C GLY A 421 15.54 2.92 -25.82
N PHE A 422 14.59 2.06 -26.13
CA PHE A 422 13.64 1.52 -25.14
C PHE A 422 14.36 0.85 -23.96
N TRP A 423 15.31 -0.05 -24.25
CA TRP A 423 16.01 -0.79 -23.19
C TRP A 423 16.92 0.12 -22.35
N VAL A 424 17.52 1.14 -22.96
CA VAL A 424 18.28 2.15 -22.21
C VAL A 424 17.39 2.86 -21.21
N HIS A 425 16.17 3.26 -21.61
CA HIS A 425 15.22 3.91 -20.70
C HIS A 425 14.73 2.97 -19.61
N VAL A 426 14.38 1.72 -19.92
CA VAL A 426 13.97 0.73 -18.91
C VAL A 426 15.08 0.51 -17.88
N VAL A 427 16.32 0.36 -18.32
CA VAL A 427 17.45 0.17 -17.41
C VAL A 427 17.71 1.44 -16.59
N ALA A 428 17.70 2.63 -17.21
CA ALA A 428 17.88 3.89 -16.50
C ALA A 428 16.80 4.11 -15.45
N PHE A 429 15.52 3.91 -15.83
CA PHE A 429 14.38 3.98 -14.90
C PHE A 429 14.56 3.07 -13.68
N TRP A 430 14.90 1.79 -13.90
CA TRP A 430 15.06 0.87 -12.77
C TRP A 430 16.32 1.12 -11.96
N LEU A 431 17.39 1.66 -12.54
CA LEU A 431 18.54 2.13 -11.78
C LEU A 431 18.19 3.34 -10.93
N GLU A 432 17.38 4.25 -11.43
CA GLU A 432 16.91 5.41 -10.66
C GLU A 432 16.03 4.97 -9.49
N ASN A 433 15.12 4.02 -9.71
CA ASN A 433 14.13 3.59 -8.75
C ASN A 433 14.62 2.54 -7.74
N THR A 434 15.60 1.71 -8.07
CA THR A 434 16.11 0.65 -7.19
C THR A 434 17.62 0.71 -6.95
N GLY A 435 18.31 1.70 -7.52
CA GLY A 435 19.75 1.84 -7.38
C GLY A 435 20.50 0.62 -7.88
N ILE A 436 21.52 0.24 -7.14
CA ILE A 436 22.38 -0.92 -7.47
C ILE A 436 21.73 -2.28 -7.23
N PHE A 437 20.47 -2.34 -6.80
CA PHE A 437 19.76 -3.59 -6.50
C PHE A 437 19.67 -4.52 -7.72
N GLY A 438 19.26 -3.97 -8.88
CA GLY A 438 19.21 -4.70 -10.14
C GLY A 438 20.59 -5.25 -10.56
N PRO A 439 21.62 -4.42 -10.67
CA PRO A 439 22.99 -4.86 -10.95
C PRO A 439 23.50 -5.94 -9.99
N LEU A 440 23.28 -5.81 -8.68
CA LEU A 440 23.69 -6.83 -7.72
C LEU A 440 22.94 -8.16 -7.94
N SER A 441 21.67 -8.10 -8.29
CA SER A 441 20.89 -9.30 -8.62
C SER A 441 21.43 -10.01 -9.86
N VAL A 442 21.80 -9.25 -10.90
CA VAL A 442 22.46 -9.79 -12.10
C VAL A 442 23.79 -10.46 -11.75
N VAL A 443 24.62 -9.81 -10.92
CA VAL A 443 25.89 -10.37 -10.44
C VAL A 443 25.66 -11.69 -9.70
N ILE A 444 24.64 -11.79 -8.86
CA ILE A 444 24.30 -13.01 -8.11
C ILE A 444 23.94 -14.14 -9.07
N VAL A 445 23.09 -13.88 -10.06
CA VAL A 445 22.67 -14.90 -11.04
C VAL A 445 23.83 -15.32 -11.91
N ALA A 446 24.63 -14.36 -12.43
CA ALA A 446 25.81 -14.65 -13.24
C ALA A 446 26.84 -15.48 -12.46
N ALA A 447 27.11 -15.12 -11.19
CA ALA A 447 27.99 -15.87 -10.31
C ALA A 447 27.50 -17.30 -10.06
N ALA A 448 26.17 -17.49 -9.91
CA ALA A 448 25.59 -18.81 -9.73
C ALA A 448 25.73 -19.69 -10.99
N LEU A 449 25.52 -19.11 -12.18
CA LEU A 449 25.71 -19.80 -13.47
C LEU A 449 27.19 -20.16 -13.71
N ALA A 450 28.10 -19.29 -13.30
CA ALA A 450 29.54 -19.48 -13.42
C ALA A 450 30.17 -20.19 -12.22
N ALA A 451 29.40 -20.70 -11.27
CA ALA A 451 29.89 -21.15 -9.96
C ALA A 451 31.04 -22.18 -10.02
N GLN A 452 31.01 -23.08 -11.01
CA GLN A 452 32.05 -24.09 -11.22
C GLN A 452 33.36 -23.49 -11.78
N ARG A 453 33.27 -22.37 -12.50
CA ARG A 453 34.39 -21.66 -13.14
C ARG A 453 35.00 -20.57 -12.26
N LEU A 454 34.28 -20.18 -11.21
CA LEU A 454 34.78 -19.12 -10.30
C LEU A 454 35.98 -19.59 -9.49
N PRO A 455 37.03 -18.75 -9.40
CA PRO A 455 38.13 -18.99 -8.49
C PRO A 455 37.63 -19.13 -7.06
N ALA A 456 38.31 -19.93 -6.24
CA ALA A 456 37.90 -20.21 -4.86
C ALA A 456 37.67 -18.96 -4.00
N GLY A 457 38.47 -17.90 -4.24
CA GLY A 457 38.34 -16.61 -3.56
C GLY A 457 37.05 -15.84 -3.88
N TRP A 458 36.33 -16.18 -4.97
CA TRP A 458 35.10 -15.49 -5.41
C TRP A 458 33.83 -16.32 -5.16
N ARG A 459 33.93 -17.58 -4.76
CA ARG A 459 32.76 -18.45 -4.54
C ARG A 459 31.80 -17.96 -3.45
N TRP A 460 32.23 -17.03 -2.62
CA TRP A 460 31.39 -16.42 -1.60
C TRP A 460 30.26 -15.54 -2.14
N ILE A 461 30.35 -15.13 -3.41
CA ILE A 461 29.30 -14.37 -4.09
C ILE A 461 28.11 -15.28 -4.43
N VAL A 462 28.36 -16.59 -4.58
CA VAL A 462 27.35 -17.56 -4.98
C VAL A 462 26.47 -17.93 -3.79
N PRO A 463 25.18 -17.61 -3.82
CA PRO A 463 24.25 -18.02 -2.78
C PRO A 463 23.99 -19.53 -2.82
N PRO A 464 23.50 -20.13 -1.73
CA PRO A 464 23.09 -21.51 -1.72
C PRO A 464 22.08 -21.82 -2.85
N PRO A 465 22.20 -22.95 -3.58
CA PRO A 465 21.31 -23.25 -4.71
C PRO A 465 19.82 -23.27 -4.35
N LEU A 466 19.47 -23.72 -3.14
CA LEU A 466 18.10 -23.71 -2.66
C LEU A 466 17.58 -22.28 -2.43
N CYS A 467 18.42 -21.37 -1.96
CA CYS A 467 18.08 -19.95 -1.82
C CYS A 467 17.69 -19.35 -3.16
N LEU A 468 18.49 -19.57 -4.22
CA LEU A 468 18.16 -19.09 -5.56
C LEU A 468 16.88 -19.71 -6.10
N ARG A 469 16.74 -21.04 -6.03
CA ARG A 469 15.52 -21.72 -6.50
C ARG A 469 14.26 -21.22 -5.82
N PHE A 470 14.38 -20.78 -4.57
CA PHE A 470 13.27 -20.25 -3.80
C PHE A 470 12.97 -18.78 -4.14
N THR A 471 13.99 -17.96 -4.42
CA THR A 471 13.83 -16.51 -4.60
C THR A 471 13.68 -16.09 -6.06
N LEU A 472 14.20 -16.84 -7.04
CA LEU A 472 14.06 -16.56 -8.47
C LEU A 472 12.60 -16.35 -8.93
N PRO A 473 11.60 -17.09 -8.43
CA PRO A 473 10.21 -16.86 -8.78
C PRO A 473 9.69 -15.43 -8.57
N ALA A 474 10.30 -14.68 -7.66
CA ALA A 474 9.95 -13.26 -7.46
C ALA A 474 10.10 -12.45 -8.75
N TRP A 475 11.08 -12.75 -9.61
CA TRP A 475 11.31 -12.02 -10.86
C TRP A 475 10.18 -12.17 -11.88
N LEU A 476 9.32 -13.20 -11.73
CA LEU A 476 8.08 -13.31 -12.50
C LEU A 476 7.09 -12.18 -12.10
N LEU A 477 7.07 -11.77 -10.82
CA LEU A 477 6.29 -10.62 -10.39
C LEU A 477 6.84 -9.30 -10.93
N PHE A 478 8.17 -9.17 -11.00
CA PHE A 478 8.79 -8.03 -11.65
C PHE A 478 8.38 -7.92 -13.12
N ALA A 479 8.44 -9.06 -13.85
CA ALA A 479 7.97 -9.11 -15.23
C ALA A 479 6.48 -8.78 -15.33
N LEU A 480 5.64 -9.35 -14.46
CA LEU A 480 4.20 -9.10 -14.42
C LEU A 480 3.91 -7.62 -14.19
N GLY A 481 4.52 -7.00 -13.16
CA GLY A 481 4.32 -5.59 -12.83
C GLY A 481 4.77 -4.62 -13.93
N ASN A 482 5.70 -5.05 -14.80
CA ASN A 482 6.16 -4.28 -15.97
C ASN A 482 5.40 -4.59 -17.27
N THR A 483 4.46 -5.55 -17.27
CA THR A 483 3.75 -5.95 -18.49
C THR A 483 2.23 -5.91 -18.36
N VAL A 484 1.73 -5.88 -17.15
CA VAL A 484 0.28 -5.91 -16.89
C VAL A 484 -0.07 -4.82 -15.87
N VAL A 485 -1.03 -3.97 -16.23
CA VAL A 485 -1.68 -3.04 -15.31
C VAL A 485 -2.98 -3.68 -14.81
N THR A 486 -3.11 -3.81 -13.52
CA THR A 486 -4.18 -4.60 -12.90
C THR A 486 -5.44 -3.82 -12.60
N GLN A 487 -5.34 -2.50 -12.49
CA GLN A 487 -6.46 -1.60 -12.17
C GLN A 487 -6.25 -0.18 -12.72
N PRO A 488 -7.31 0.67 -12.74
CA PRO A 488 -7.24 2.01 -13.31
C PRO A 488 -6.15 2.91 -12.72
N TRP A 489 -5.88 2.80 -11.43
CA TRP A 489 -4.78 3.50 -10.78
C TRP A 489 -3.48 2.75 -10.99
N ILE A 490 -2.74 3.08 -12.07
CA ILE A 490 -1.52 2.38 -12.49
C ILE A 490 -0.49 2.27 -11.35
N TRP A 491 -0.43 3.29 -10.50
CA TRP A 491 0.50 3.34 -9.37
C TRP A 491 0.34 2.13 -8.42
N ASP A 492 -0.85 1.55 -8.30
CA ASP A 492 -1.09 0.36 -7.46
C ASP A 492 -0.36 -0.90 -7.93
N ASN A 493 0.18 -0.94 -9.15
CA ASN A 493 1.10 -2.00 -9.58
C ASN A 493 2.38 -2.05 -8.71
N THR A 494 2.70 -0.96 -8.01
CA THR A 494 3.81 -0.93 -7.04
C THR A 494 3.64 -1.97 -5.95
N LYS A 495 2.42 -2.34 -5.57
CA LYS A 495 2.15 -3.40 -4.60
C LYS A 495 2.72 -4.75 -5.07
N ILE A 496 2.51 -5.10 -6.33
CA ILE A 496 3.09 -6.31 -6.96
C ILE A 496 4.62 -6.24 -6.91
N LEU A 497 5.18 -5.06 -7.13
CA LEU A 497 6.63 -4.84 -7.11
C LEU A 497 7.20 -4.86 -5.69
N GLN A 498 6.45 -4.44 -4.67
CA GLN A 498 6.84 -4.62 -3.27
C GLN A 498 6.84 -6.12 -2.88
N ASP A 499 5.87 -6.90 -3.35
CA ASP A 499 5.86 -8.34 -3.17
C ASP A 499 7.03 -9.02 -3.90
N TRP A 500 7.40 -8.55 -5.11
CA TRP A 500 8.64 -8.96 -5.77
C TRP A 500 9.85 -8.70 -4.90
N TYR A 501 9.96 -7.48 -4.38
CA TYR A 501 11.12 -7.02 -3.62
C TYR A 501 11.33 -7.85 -2.34
N LEU A 502 10.25 -8.30 -1.70
CA LEU A 502 10.27 -9.13 -0.50
C LEU A 502 11.17 -10.38 -0.63
N LEU A 503 11.05 -11.15 -1.70
CA LEU A 503 11.89 -12.33 -1.93
C LEU A 503 13.20 -12.00 -2.67
N ALA A 504 13.18 -11.05 -3.60
CA ALA A 504 14.35 -10.66 -4.37
C ALA A 504 15.44 -10.02 -3.49
N ALA A 505 15.06 -9.35 -2.40
CA ALA A 505 15.99 -8.76 -1.45
C ALA A 505 16.83 -9.79 -0.66
N LEU A 506 16.36 -11.02 -0.51
CA LEU A 506 17.03 -12.01 0.33
C LEU A 506 18.45 -12.39 -0.18
N PRO A 507 18.65 -12.76 -1.46
CA PRO A 507 19.98 -13.06 -1.97
C PRO A 507 20.88 -11.81 -2.03
N VAL A 508 20.34 -10.61 -2.30
CA VAL A 508 21.09 -9.35 -2.29
C VAL A 508 21.58 -9.04 -0.87
N ALA A 509 20.72 -9.15 0.14
CA ALA A 509 21.11 -9.01 1.54
C ALA A 509 22.16 -10.06 1.95
N GLY A 510 22.06 -11.29 1.44
CA GLY A 510 23.05 -12.34 1.62
C GLY A 510 24.43 -11.96 1.08
N LEU A 511 24.50 -11.43 -0.15
CA LEU A 511 25.70 -10.94 -0.80
C LEU A 511 26.34 -9.78 -0.01
N LEU A 512 25.53 -8.77 0.33
CA LEU A 512 26.00 -7.61 1.10
C LEU A 512 26.51 -8.01 2.48
N ALA A 513 25.83 -8.92 3.18
CA ALA A 513 26.26 -9.44 4.46
C ALA A 513 27.58 -10.22 4.35
N ALA A 514 27.80 -10.96 3.27
CA ALA A 514 29.05 -11.64 3.00
C ALA A 514 30.19 -10.66 2.69
N ALA A 515 29.94 -9.61 1.94
CA ALA A 515 30.88 -8.54 1.66
C ALA A 515 31.29 -7.79 2.94
N CYS A 516 30.33 -7.37 3.77
CA CYS A 516 30.57 -6.65 5.03
C CYS A 516 31.42 -7.46 6.02
N ARG A 517 31.43 -8.78 5.94
CA ARG A 517 32.25 -9.66 6.82
C ARG A 517 33.68 -9.86 6.32
N ARG A 518 33.99 -9.47 5.07
CA ARG A 518 35.31 -9.68 4.45
C ARG A 518 36.14 -8.42 4.53
N PRO A 519 37.37 -8.44 5.10
CA PRO A 519 38.16 -7.22 5.30
C PRO A 519 38.33 -6.38 4.02
N GLY A 520 38.67 -6.99 2.88
CA GLY A 520 38.88 -6.29 1.61
C GLY A 520 37.58 -5.78 0.93
N TRP A 521 36.40 -6.25 1.36
CA TRP A 521 35.09 -5.93 0.77
C TRP A 521 34.17 -5.16 1.73
N ARG A 522 34.59 -5.00 2.99
CA ARG A 522 33.74 -4.42 4.04
C ARG A 522 33.23 -3.03 3.71
N LEU A 523 34.11 -2.17 3.19
CA LEU A 523 33.74 -0.81 2.80
C LEU A 523 32.74 -0.82 1.64
N LEU A 524 32.98 -1.59 0.58
CA LEU A 524 32.08 -1.73 -0.57
C LEU A 524 30.74 -2.31 -0.15
N GLY A 525 30.72 -3.31 0.76
CA GLY A 525 29.50 -3.85 1.33
C GLY A 525 28.71 -2.79 2.11
N ALA A 526 29.37 -1.98 2.94
CA ALA A 526 28.73 -0.93 3.71
C ALA A 526 28.17 0.19 2.80
N VAL A 527 28.95 0.63 1.80
CA VAL A 527 28.51 1.61 0.80
C VAL A 527 27.32 1.07 0.00
N GLY A 528 27.38 -0.22 -0.40
CA GLY A 528 26.26 -0.87 -1.09
C GLY A 528 24.98 -0.90 -0.26
N VAL A 529 25.06 -1.21 1.04
CA VAL A 529 23.92 -1.13 1.96
C VAL A 529 23.39 0.31 2.05
N ALA A 530 24.29 1.27 2.30
CA ALA A 530 23.93 2.68 2.44
C ALA A 530 23.23 3.19 1.17
N SER A 531 23.75 2.90 -0.02
CA SER A 531 23.16 3.36 -1.30
C SER A 531 21.77 2.80 -1.55
N LEU A 532 21.42 1.64 -1.00
CA LEU A 532 20.10 1.02 -1.19
C LEU A 532 19.04 1.51 -0.19
N VAL A 533 19.45 2.04 0.97
CA VAL A 533 18.50 2.44 2.03
C VAL A 533 18.51 3.94 2.32
N LEU A 534 19.51 4.69 1.87
CA LEU A 534 19.70 6.09 2.27
C LEU A 534 18.54 6.98 1.83
N SER A 535 18.02 6.82 0.60
CA SER A 535 16.84 7.57 0.13
C SER A 535 15.65 7.37 1.05
N GLY A 536 15.34 6.12 1.39
CA GLY A 536 14.22 5.82 2.31
C GLY A 536 14.45 6.37 3.72
N VAL A 537 15.68 6.28 4.24
CA VAL A 537 16.04 6.88 5.56
C VAL A 537 15.83 8.39 5.54
N LEU A 538 16.27 9.09 4.49
CA LEU A 538 16.10 10.54 4.36
C LEU A 538 14.62 10.92 4.24
N THR A 539 13.86 10.18 3.45
CA THR A 539 12.41 10.38 3.30
C THR A 539 11.69 10.17 4.63
N LEU A 540 11.99 9.10 5.34
CA LEU A 540 11.42 8.85 6.67
C LEU A 540 11.80 9.96 7.67
N ALA A 541 13.08 10.38 7.68
CA ALA A 541 13.53 11.49 8.51
C ALA A 541 12.80 12.80 8.18
N ARG A 542 12.60 13.11 6.88
CA ARG A 542 11.83 14.27 6.41
C ARG A 542 10.38 14.25 6.89
N SER A 543 9.77 13.09 7.02
CA SER A 543 8.38 12.93 7.45
C SER A 543 8.18 13.11 8.96
N LEU A 544 9.22 12.97 9.78
CA LEU A 544 9.13 13.01 11.25
C LEU A 544 8.60 14.35 11.80
N PRO A 545 8.98 15.53 11.27
CA PRO A 545 8.43 16.81 11.73
C PRO A 545 6.95 17.02 11.39
N GLY A 546 6.40 16.23 10.47
CA GLY A 546 5.06 16.37 9.91
C GLY A 546 5.07 16.89 8.47
N GLU A 547 4.01 16.55 7.70
CA GLU A 547 3.84 17.07 6.35
C GLU A 547 3.45 18.54 6.39
N GLY A 548 4.01 19.28 5.46
CA GLY A 548 3.56 20.63 5.14
C GLY A 548 4.48 21.75 5.57
N ALA A 549 5.71 21.49 6.10
CA ALA A 549 6.70 22.56 6.21
C ALA A 549 7.31 22.86 4.85
N PRO A 550 6.96 24.01 4.18
CA PRO A 550 7.71 24.42 3.00
C PRO A 550 9.16 24.68 3.41
N PRO A 551 10.13 24.42 2.53
CA PRO A 551 11.51 24.73 2.81
C PRO A 551 11.65 26.24 3.14
N GLY A 552 12.04 26.56 4.37
CA GLY A 552 12.28 27.96 4.80
C GLY A 552 11.04 28.80 5.12
N GLY A 553 9.84 28.21 5.19
CA GLY A 553 8.62 28.90 5.64
C GLY A 553 8.27 28.61 7.10
N PRO A 554 7.34 29.38 7.72
CA PRO A 554 6.81 29.03 9.03
C PRO A 554 6.17 27.64 8.93
N ALA A 555 6.48 26.77 9.90
CA ALA A 555 5.98 25.42 9.93
C ALA A 555 4.45 25.42 9.77
N PRO A 556 3.89 24.80 8.69
CA PRO A 556 2.45 24.64 8.58
C PRO A 556 1.97 23.64 9.62
N PRO A 557 0.65 23.49 9.78
CA PRO A 557 0.13 22.55 10.74
C PRO A 557 0.71 21.17 10.48
N THR A 558 1.38 20.63 11.48
CA THR A 558 2.06 19.33 11.43
C THR A 558 1.11 18.13 11.25
N ALA A 559 -0.18 18.41 11.02
CA ALA A 559 -1.22 17.41 10.84
C ALA A 559 -2.43 17.99 10.12
N ILE A 560 -3.05 17.18 9.26
CA ILE A 560 -4.20 17.55 8.43
C ILE A 560 -5.48 17.26 9.22
N PRO A 561 -6.41 18.23 9.40
CA PRO A 561 -7.70 17.98 10.05
C PRO A 561 -8.44 16.86 9.35
N TRP A 562 -8.89 15.83 10.10
CA TRP A 562 -9.62 14.68 9.58
C TRP A 562 -11.09 14.67 10.02
N ALA A 563 -11.37 14.89 11.30
CA ALA A 563 -12.72 15.07 11.82
C ALA A 563 -12.74 15.92 13.09
N GLY A 564 -13.49 17.00 13.07
CA GLY A 564 -13.66 17.92 14.17
C GLY A 564 -14.83 17.58 15.10
N PRO A 565 -15.12 18.45 16.06
CA PRO A 565 -16.27 18.33 16.95
C PRO A 565 -17.62 18.38 16.21
N ALA A 566 -17.72 19.13 15.09
CA ALA A 566 -18.93 19.26 14.28
C ALA A 566 -19.26 17.90 13.60
N GLU A 567 -18.32 17.31 12.87
CA GLU A 567 -18.47 16.02 12.18
C GLU A 567 -18.82 14.92 13.17
N ARG A 568 -18.18 14.89 14.33
CA ARG A 568 -18.51 13.90 15.37
C ARG A 568 -19.89 14.12 15.98
N ALA A 569 -20.37 15.37 16.05
CA ALA A 569 -21.72 15.68 16.51
C ALA A 569 -22.77 15.25 15.47
N VAL A 570 -22.54 15.56 14.18
CA VAL A 570 -23.35 15.10 13.06
C VAL A 570 -23.47 13.57 13.08
N ALA A 571 -22.35 12.86 13.11
CA ALA A 571 -22.32 11.40 13.13
C ALA A 571 -23.07 10.80 14.32
N ARG A 572 -23.03 11.43 15.49
CA ARG A 572 -23.80 10.99 16.68
C ARG A 572 -25.31 11.11 16.46
N VAL A 573 -25.77 12.20 15.86
CA VAL A 573 -27.19 12.41 15.54
C VAL A 573 -27.61 11.38 14.50
N VAL A 574 -26.86 11.25 13.40
CA VAL A 574 -27.13 10.28 12.33
C VAL A 574 -27.25 8.87 12.89
N ARG A 575 -26.31 8.42 13.73
CA ARG A 575 -26.36 7.08 14.36
C ARG A 575 -27.61 6.85 15.21
N ARG A 576 -28.08 7.87 15.92
CA ARG A 576 -29.21 7.74 16.85
C ARG A 576 -30.55 7.89 16.19
N SER A 577 -30.64 8.73 15.14
CA SER A 577 -31.90 9.20 14.59
C SER A 577 -32.22 8.66 13.19
N THR A 578 -31.31 7.88 12.59
CA THR A 578 -31.53 7.29 11.25
C THR A 578 -31.38 5.77 11.26
N PRO A 579 -32.17 5.05 10.44
CA PRO A 579 -32.00 3.61 10.26
C PRO A 579 -30.60 3.25 9.80
N ALA A 580 -30.07 2.09 10.20
CA ALA A 580 -28.73 1.63 9.85
C ALA A 580 -28.48 1.54 8.33
N GLY A 581 -29.50 1.12 7.55
CA GLY A 581 -29.43 1.01 6.10
C GLY A 581 -29.94 2.25 5.34
N ALA A 582 -30.16 3.38 6.01
CA ALA A 582 -30.62 4.60 5.37
C ALA A 582 -29.55 5.13 4.37
N VAL A 583 -29.95 5.32 3.11
CA VAL A 583 -29.06 5.81 2.05
C VAL A 583 -29.02 7.33 2.08
N PHE A 584 -27.81 7.88 2.03
CA PHE A 584 -27.57 9.31 1.99
C PHE A 584 -27.07 9.76 0.61
N LEU A 585 -27.50 10.93 0.18
CA LEU A 585 -26.88 11.72 -0.87
C LEU A 585 -25.96 12.74 -0.19
N THR A 586 -24.67 12.69 -0.48
CA THR A 586 -23.64 13.59 0.06
C THR A 586 -22.78 14.14 -1.09
N GLU A 587 -21.90 15.08 -0.81
CA GLU A 587 -20.99 15.66 -1.80
C GLU A 587 -19.81 14.75 -2.13
N GLY A 588 -19.65 13.62 -1.41
CA GLY A 588 -18.71 12.55 -1.72
C GLY A 588 -17.26 12.84 -1.34
N GLN A 589 -17.03 13.60 -0.27
CA GLN A 589 -15.67 13.79 0.26
C GLN A 589 -15.13 12.51 0.93
N PRO A 590 -13.78 12.30 0.98
CA PRO A 590 -13.19 11.10 1.59
C PRO A 590 -13.58 10.87 3.05
N ASN A 591 -13.57 11.91 3.87
CA ASN A 591 -13.81 11.85 5.32
C ASN A 591 -15.24 12.26 5.74
N ASP A 592 -16.21 12.09 4.84
CA ASP A 592 -17.64 12.32 5.08
C ASP A 592 -18.11 11.69 6.41
N PRO A 593 -18.68 12.48 7.37
CA PRO A 593 -19.01 11.99 8.70
C PRO A 593 -20.17 10.97 8.72
N VAL A 594 -21.05 11.00 7.71
CA VAL A 594 -22.17 10.08 7.59
C VAL A 594 -21.68 8.67 7.27
N SER A 595 -20.68 8.54 6.43
CA SER A 595 -20.09 7.25 6.08
C SER A 595 -18.96 6.86 7.05
N THR A 596 -17.95 7.71 7.26
CA THR A 596 -16.75 7.37 8.02
C THR A 596 -16.99 7.19 9.51
N LEU A 597 -17.87 7.99 10.09
CA LEU A 597 -18.14 7.97 11.52
C LEU A 597 -19.49 7.34 11.87
N ALA A 598 -20.51 7.45 11.02
CA ALA A 598 -21.84 6.88 11.31
C ALA A 598 -22.14 5.59 10.55
N GLY A 599 -21.33 5.21 9.55
CA GLY A 599 -21.43 3.94 8.83
C GLY A 599 -22.69 3.80 7.98
N ARG A 600 -23.23 4.91 7.46
CA ARG A 600 -24.40 4.89 6.59
C ARG A 600 -23.99 4.77 5.12
N PRO A 601 -24.75 4.03 4.29
CA PRO A 601 -24.47 3.90 2.87
C PRO A 601 -24.74 5.22 2.11
N LEU A 602 -23.86 5.52 1.17
CA LEU A 602 -23.95 6.69 0.29
C LEU A 602 -24.44 6.29 -1.11
N VAL A 603 -25.20 7.16 -1.76
CA VAL A 603 -25.51 6.97 -3.19
C VAL A 603 -24.20 6.87 -3.98
N LEU A 604 -23.30 7.80 -3.73
CA LEU A 604 -21.96 7.88 -4.31
C LEU A 604 -21.06 8.53 -3.26
N GLY A 605 -20.08 7.79 -2.76
CA GLY A 605 -18.99 8.32 -1.96
C GLY A 605 -17.88 8.86 -2.84
N TYR A 606 -16.66 8.97 -2.29
CA TYR A 606 -15.52 9.51 -3.04
C TYR A 606 -15.24 8.70 -4.30
N ALA A 607 -15.44 9.36 -5.45
CA ALA A 607 -15.41 8.72 -6.76
C ALA A 607 -14.00 8.17 -7.11
N GLY A 608 -12.94 8.77 -6.59
CA GLY A 608 -11.56 8.35 -6.84
C GLY A 608 -11.30 6.91 -6.38
N TRP A 609 -11.74 6.52 -5.18
CA TRP A 609 -11.59 5.12 -4.73
C TRP A 609 -12.45 4.16 -5.55
N LEU A 610 -13.71 4.52 -5.81
CA LEU A 610 -14.61 3.68 -6.58
C LEU A 610 -14.10 3.46 -8.00
N TRP A 611 -13.54 4.50 -8.61
CA TRP A 611 -12.86 4.41 -9.90
C TRP A 611 -11.63 3.49 -9.83
N SER A 612 -10.76 3.64 -8.83
CA SER A 612 -9.57 2.80 -8.68
C SER A 612 -9.92 1.33 -8.44
N TYR A 613 -11.07 1.04 -7.83
CA TYR A 613 -11.59 -0.33 -7.66
C TYR A 613 -12.30 -0.89 -8.90
N GLY A 614 -12.41 -0.12 -9.97
CA GLY A 614 -13.09 -0.52 -11.21
C GLY A 614 -14.61 -0.49 -11.11
N GLU A 615 -15.19 0.26 -10.18
CA GLU A 615 -16.67 0.39 -10.08
C GLU A 615 -17.24 1.22 -11.21
N PRO A 616 -18.40 0.82 -11.80
CA PRO A 616 -19.01 1.50 -12.96
C PRO A 616 -19.68 2.81 -12.57
N LEU A 617 -19.00 3.94 -12.71
CA LEU A 617 -19.48 5.25 -12.31
C LEU A 617 -20.26 6.01 -13.40
N SER A 618 -20.19 5.60 -14.67
CA SER A 618 -20.73 6.32 -15.83
C SER A 618 -22.23 6.66 -15.74
N ARG A 619 -23.01 5.84 -15.03
CA ARG A 619 -24.44 6.10 -14.79
C ARG A 619 -24.71 6.77 -13.45
N ARG A 620 -23.84 6.55 -12.48
CA ARG A 620 -24.05 7.02 -11.10
C ARG A 620 -23.71 8.49 -10.95
N VAL A 621 -22.59 8.93 -11.48
CA VAL A 621 -22.14 10.34 -11.42
C VAL A 621 -23.18 11.28 -12.04
N PRO A 622 -23.66 11.11 -13.29
CA PRO A 622 -24.69 11.99 -13.85
C PRO A 622 -26.02 11.93 -13.09
N ALA A 623 -26.36 10.79 -12.48
CA ALA A 623 -27.56 10.68 -11.66
C ALA A 623 -27.44 11.51 -10.37
N VAL A 624 -26.29 11.50 -9.72
CA VAL A 624 -25.99 12.32 -8.53
C VAL A 624 -26.04 13.80 -8.87
N ASP A 625 -25.41 14.23 -9.97
CA ASP A 625 -25.47 15.61 -10.44
C ASP A 625 -26.91 16.08 -10.69
N THR A 626 -27.74 15.20 -11.29
CA THR A 626 -29.15 15.50 -11.53
C THR A 626 -29.92 15.62 -10.21
N MET A 627 -29.64 14.78 -9.22
CA MET A 627 -30.27 14.88 -7.91
C MET A 627 -29.90 16.17 -7.18
N TRP A 628 -28.65 16.62 -7.28
CA TRP A 628 -28.20 17.88 -6.71
C TRP A 628 -28.81 19.12 -7.36
N ARG A 629 -29.06 19.10 -8.67
CA ARG A 629 -29.76 20.17 -9.37
C ARG A 629 -31.22 20.34 -8.92
N GLY A 630 -31.83 19.28 -8.40
CA GLY A 630 -33.20 19.29 -7.90
C GLY A 630 -34.24 19.48 -8.97
N CYS A 631 -35.43 20.02 -8.59
CA CYS A 631 -36.56 20.27 -9.47
C CYS A 631 -36.87 21.76 -9.58
N PRO A 632 -37.30 22.26 -10.74
CA PRO A 632 -37.73 23.66 -10.90
C PRO A 632 -39.04 23.94 -10.19
N THR A 633 -39.88 22.93 -9.96
CA THR A 633 -41.20 23.03 -9.34
C THR A 633 -41.38 21.93 -8.28
N ARG A 634 -42.52 21.96 -7.56
CA ARG A 634 -42.90 20.88 -6.64
C ARG A 634 -43.36 19.60 -7.32
N ALA A 635 -43.66 19.66 -8.62
CA ALA A 635 -44.07 18.48 -9.37
C ALA A 635 -42.92 17.45 -9.45
N PRO A 636 -43.20 16.13 -9.49
CA PRO A 636 -42.19 15.11 -9.66
C PRO A 636 -41.37 15.33 -10.93
N CYS A 637 -40.08 15.44 -10.77
CA CYS A 637 -39.10 15.62 -11.87
C CYS A 637 -38.10 14.45 -11.95
N VAL A 638 -37.10 14.56 -12.80
CA VAL A 638 -36.07 13.54 -12.93
C VAL A 638 -35.31 13.34 -11.61
N ALA A 639 -34.96 14.42 -10.91
CA ALA A 639 -34.24 14.35 -9.63
C ALA A 639 -35.02 13.54 -8.57
N THR A 640 -36.34 13.80 -8.39
CA THR A 640 -37.18 13.05 -7.43
C THR A 640 -37.34 11.58 -7.83
N ARG A 641 -37.42 11.28 -9.15
CA ARG A 641 -37.40 9.87 -9.60
C ARG A 641 -36.12 9.17 -9.30
N LEU A 642 -34.95 9.84 -9.44
CA LEU A 642 -33.64 9.29 -9.11
C LEU A 642 -33.49 9.09 -7.61
N LEU A 643 -33.91 10.06 -6.77
CA LEU A 643 -33.92 9.89 -5.31
C LEU A 643 -34.71 8.62 -4.90
N ARG A 644 -35.88 8.38 -5.53
CA ARG A 644 -36.66 7.15 -5.31
C ARG A 644 -35.95 5.91 -5.80
N ARG A 645 -35.37 5.95 -7.01
CA ARG A 645 -34.65 4.81 -7.62
C ARG A 645 -33.49 4.34 -6.75
N TYR A 646 -32.76 5.28 -6.16
CA TYR A 646 -31.61 5.00 -5.31
C TYR A 646 -31.97 4.91 -3.81
N HIS A 647 -33.26 4.94 -3.47
CA HIS A 647 -33.77 4.84 -2.10
C HIS A 647 -33.18 5.88 -1.15
N VAL A 648 -32.90 7.09 -1.63
CA VAL A 648 -32.31 8.16 -0.82
C VAL A 648 -33.27 8.56 0.29
N ALA A 649 -32.86 8.39 1.53
CA ALA A 649 -33.65 8.77 2.69
C ALA A 649 -33.27 10.16 3.22
N TYR A 650 -31.99 10.55 3.05
CA TYR A 650 -31.47 11.81 3.56
C TYR A 650 -30.55 12.46 2.53
N ILE A 651 -30.50 13.79 2.56
CA ILE A 651 -29.56 14.61 1.78
C ILE A 651 -28.72 15.40 2.78
N GLU A 652 -27.42 15.21 2.74
CA GLU A 652 -26.45 15.99 3.52
C GLU A 652 -25.85 17.08 2.64
N VAL A 653 -25.90 18.32 3.11
CA VAL A 653 -25.17 19.45 2.57
C VAL A 653 -24.01 19.73 3.51
N GLU A 654 -22.82 19.80 2.97
CA GLU A 654 -21.56 19.97 3.70
C GLU A 654 -21.11 21.44 3.72
N PRO A 655 -20.24 21.84 4.66
CA PRO A 655 -19.69 23.19 4.69
C PRO A 655 -18.62 23.37 3.62
N GLY A 656 -18.94 23.98 2.50
CA GLY A 656 -18.05 24.21 1.36
C GLY A 656 -18.44 23.43 0.12
N ASP A 657 -17.84 23.77 -1.01
CA ASP A 657 -18.05 23.08 -2.28
C ASP A 657 -16.99 22.00 -2.44
N TYR A 658 -17.37 20.75 -2.36
CA TYR A 658 -16.48 19.63 -2.59
C TYR A 658 -16.67 19.06 -4.00
N ASN A 659 -15.57 18.80 -4.70
CA ASN A 659 -15.58 18.27 -6.09
C ASN A 659 -16.42 19.07 -7.09
N GLY A 660 -16.64 20.36 -6.88
CA GLY A 660 -17.48 21.19 -7.76
C GLY A 660 -18.98 20.83 -7.71
N VAL A 661 -19.42 20.15 -6.66
CA VAL A 661 -20.84 19.90 -6.41
C VAL A 661 -21.47 21.17 -5.87
N HIS A 662 -22.54 21.63 -6.55
CA HIS A 662 -23.30 22.81 -6.14
C HIS A 662 -24.73 22.42 -5.75
N PRO A 663 -25.00 22.17 -4.45
CA PRO A 663 -26.33 21.82 -3.98
C PRO A 663 -27.36 22.92 -4.29
N ASN A 664 -28.49 22.56 -4.90
CA ASN A 664 -29.57 23.51 -5.09
C ASN A 664 -30.32 23.74 -3.79
N LEU A 665 -29.76 24.58 -2.93
CA LEU A 665 -30.33 24.92 -1.62
C LEU A 665 -31.70 25.59 -1.74
N ALA A 666 -31.96 26.35 -2.83
CA ALA A 666 -33.22 26.96 -3.09
C ALA A 666 -34.35 25.93 -3.26
N TRP A 667 -34.07 24.86 -4.01
CA TRP A 667 -34.97 23.72 -4.15
C TRP A 667 -35.22 22.99 -2.83
N LEU A 668 -34.19 22.68 -2.09
CA LEU A 668 -34.28 21.98 -0.79
C LEU A 668 -35.17 22.77 0.20
N ARG A 669 -34.97 24.08 0.29
CA ARG A 669 -35.81 24.98 1.12
C ARG A 669 -37.23 25.08 0.58
N PHE A 670 -37.39 25.18 -0.73
CA PHE A 670 -38.71 25.27 -1.38
C PHE A 670 -39.57 24.03 -1.12
N MET A 671 -38.93 22.85 -1.08
CA MET A 671 -39.62 21.57 -0.81
C MET A 671 -39.99 21.40 0.66
N ARG A 672 -39.51 22.23 1.55
CA ARG A 672 -39.75 22.19 3.02
C ARG A 672 -39.51 20.80 3.61
N PHE A 673 -38.39 20.17 3.23
CA PHE A 673 -38.00 18.91 3.85
C PHE A 673 -37.69 19.12 5.35
N PRO A 674 -38.07 18.20 6.23
CA PRO A 674 -37.65 18.26 7.63
C PRO A 674 -36.13 18.27 7.76
N VAL A 675 -35.60 19.15 8.60
CA VAL A 675 -34.16 19.23 8.90
C VAL A 675 -33.88 18.34 10.11
N LEU A 676 -33.01 17.36 9.93
CA LEU A 676 -32.54 16.47 10.99
C LEU A 676 -31.34 17.06 11.75
N VAL A 677 -30.44 17.71 11.01
CA VAL A 677 -29.22 18.33 11.52
C VAL A 677 -29.08 19.70 10.89
N ASP A 678 -28.76 20.71 11.69
CA ASP A 678 -28.29 22.04 11.25
C ASP A 678 -27.22 22.47 12.26
N ARG A 679 -25.97 22.10 11.97
CA ARG A 679 -24.87 22.31 12.93
C ARG A 679 -23.51 22.32 12.24
N GLY A 680 -22.68 23.31 12.59
CA GLY A 680 -21.28 23.41 12.14
C GLY A 680 -21.14 23.49 10.61
N GLY A 681 -22.13 24.08 9.93
CA GLY A 681 -22.18 24.15 8.47
C GLY A 681 -22.81 22.92 7.79
N TYR A 682 -23.03 21.83 8.52
CA TYR A 682 -23.73 20.63 8.00
C TYR A 682 -25.24 20.77 8.13
N ILE A 683 -25.97 20.52 7.05
CA ILE A 683 -27.43 20.47 7.04
C ILE A 683 -27.89 19.11 6.48
N ILE A 684 -28.67 18.36 7.26
CA ILE A 684 -29.23 17.07 6.80
C ILE A 684 -30.74 17.19 6.67
N TYR A 685 -31.25 16.99 5.46
CA TYR A 685 -32.66 16.98 5.13
C TYR A 685 -33.22 15.55 5.10
N ASP A 686 -34.37 15.32 5.75
CA ASP A 686 -35.12 14.06 5.65
C ASP A 686 -36.01 14.09 4.41
N VAL A 687 -35.63 13.33 3.38
CA VAL A 687 -36.39 13.18 2.14
C VAL A 687 -37.09 11.83 2.04
N SER A 688 -37.12 11.07 3.12
CA SER A 688 -37.68 9.69 3.17
C SER A 688 -39.13 9.60 2.72
N ARG A 689 -39.89 10.66 2.87
CA ARG A 689 -41.27 10.75 2.36
C ARG A 689 -41.37 10.61 0.85
N LEU A 690 -40.36 11.04 0.10
CA LEU A 690 -40.31 10.87 -1.36
C LEU A 690 -40.07 9.41 -1.77
N THR A 691 -39.45 8.62 -0.92
CA THR A 691 -38.94 7.28 -1.24
C THR A 691 -39.77 6.17 -0.61
N ARG A 692 -40.62 6.49 0.36
CA ARG A 692 -41.60 5.53 0.93
C ARG A 692 -42.58 5.15 -0.16
N ARG A 693 -42.74 3.84 -0.42
CA ARG A 693 -43.86 3.34 -1.21
C ARG A 693 -45.16 3.76 -0.50
N PRO A 694 -46.20 4.22 -1.22
CA PRO A 694 -47.52 4.30 -0.61
C PRO A 694 -47.81 2.94 0.02
N ARG A 695 -48.21 2.90 1.30
CA ARG A 695 -48.76 1.67 1.86
C ARG A 695 -49.96 1.28 1.01
N PRO A 696 -50.06 -0.01 0.57
CA PRO A 696 -51.24 -0.47 -0.18
C PRO A 696 -52.50 -0.25 0.60
#